data_fbac43bcc71c6790c6d0c26bcb3a277e
#
_entry.id   fbac43bcc71c6790c6d0c26bcb3a277e
#
_cell.length_a   1.000
_cell.length_b   1.000
_cell.length_c   1.000
_cell.angle_alpha   90.00
_cell.angle_beta   90.00
_cell.angle_gamma   90.00
#
_symmetry.space_group_name_H-M   'P 1'
#
loop_
_entity.id
_entity.type
_entity.pdbx_description
1 polymer ?
#
loop_
_entity_poly.entity_id
_entity_poly.type
_entity_poly.pdbx_seq_one_letter_code
_entity_poly.pdbx_strand_id
1 'polypeptide(L)'
;MLPPMLTLMALACFSQGLGAAPVRIENDKDRAVLANGFVSVKFDLAGRCFAIADSGTGEPLLERSVFETRMPEGAELTVHRDEEVADAMGKGRRLVLALGDFGIYRHATHLSNRALPPRRLFSFTLYEEHPALVLGFGLLTPNYYSMRLAEATTLGGGSLFGGKAIADPLTLNGSAGMDGTHVVEGLDRASCNSLMLTGKVDGKRRTVVWGALGNRAFAKVATLRAGVPGLSAEDPIGVLVDESEDFLAADTFYLDLTGGDPFEALERYGKAVRAANHASPNVYDFPVLCGWSVSHISKLPHVNNSAKLVREAEYAKACGMTKYTTPGLRLEPDKYHHDTEQGWWDDERFRKFGHLVPPYETMAAWCKALEETGCFGYTYMQLGMPSDDFARAHPDWMLFNDAAEVDRRGPGYEKKANKHNHHQPYVTYDYTDKGYSEHFVKTWSDIRKAGVRGVKVDYPATAWRPEGGFDDRHASTNSAYRRAFELLREAMGKDGYIDERNLGESGRPCLDVTAGVVDTQRTWGDDNAFVPEMVSRSGLRWYKNRTVFNYYSDTKAVHGLPPEKLHSLVTLNFLTSGRLDLATSYSLFTPEITRIVSRSYPHYREAVSARPLDAFTGVRDPQVYELELTPDWRQLTFYNTGAERSVISTALSGDRTGNAIGLDPAASYHAYEFWTDTYLGKLEGTARLGWELDSGHCAMISLRKAVPHPQVLSTDRHLLQGWVDLADVKWDEADGTLGGTARVIGGEPFRIVIACNGEDLAGIEVDAGKSTITPHPAGGDLRTLCLENPESREIRWKVRSAGKP
;
A
#
# COMPACT_ATOMS: atom_id res chain seq x y z
N MET A 1 4.81 -16.80 28.80
CA MET A 1 6.09 -17.35 28.30
C MET A 1 6.41 -16.57 27.04
N LEU A 2 7.50 -15.83 27.06
CA LEU A 2 7.95 -15.02 25.91
C LEU A 2 8.38 -15.95 24.75
N PRO A 3 8.03 -15.66 23.49
CA PRO A 3 8.58 -16.37 22.35
C PRO A 3 10.00 -15.87 22.04
N PRO A 4 10.87 -16.69 21.48
CA PRO A 4 12.25 -16.33 21.18
C PRO A 4 12.31 -15.31 20.01
N MET A 5 13.18 -14.33 20.19
CA MET A 5 13.59 -13.39 19.14
C MET A 5 14.17 -14.17 17.96
N LEU A 6 13.47 -14.19 16.85
CA LEU A 6 14.05 -14.54 15.55
C LEU A 6 14.83 -13.31 15.05
N THR A 7 16.12 -13.47 14.99
CA THR A 7 17.07 -12.54 14.37
C THR A 7 16.74 -12.46 12.88
N LEU A 8 16.24 -11.30 12.43
CA LEU A 8 16.10 -10.99 11.01
C LEU A 8 17.52 -10.92 10.39
N MET A 9 17.92 -11.96 9.69
CA MET A 9 18.97 -11.84 8.68
C MET A 9 18.34 -11.19 7.45
N ALA A 10 18.56 -9.89 7.28
CA ALA A 10 18.33 -9.22 6.03
C ALA A 10 19.31 -9.79 5.00
N LEU A 11 18.82 -10.57 4.05
CA LEU A 11 19.58 -10.90 2.86
C LEU A 11 19.72 -9.62 2.02
N ALA A 12 20.85 -8.96 2.18
CA ALA A 12 21.33 -7.97 1.24
C ALA A 12 21.83 -8.72 -0.01
N CYS A 13 21.04 -8.75 -1.05
CA CYS A 13 21.55 -9.05 -2.38
C CYS A 13 22.43 -7.87 -2.80
N PHE A 14 23.71 -7.96 -2.56
CA PHE A 14 24.69 -7.04 -3.11
C PHE A 14 24.85 -7.30 -4.61
N SER A 15 24.37 -6.39 -5.43
CA SER A 15 24.98 -6.16 -6.74
C SER A 15 26.38 -5.62 -6.50
N GLN A 16 27.38 -6.37 -6.87
CA GLN A 16 28.78 -5.90 -6.86
C GLN A 16 28.93 -4.77 -7.88
N GLY A 17 29.30 -3.57 -7.38
CA GLY A 17 29.86 -2.54 -8.24
C GLY A 17 29.43 -1.12 -7.88
N LEU A 18 30.26 -0.45 -7.17
CA LEU A 18 30.38 0.93 -6.71
C LEU A 18 30.07 1.02 -5.21
N GLY A 19 31.13 1.06 -4.42
CA GLY A 19 31.04 1.29 -2.97
C GLY A 19 30.36 2.63 -2.69
N ALA A 20 29.60 2.68 -1.60
CA ALA A 20 29.00 3.89 -1.08
C ALA A 20 30.04 5.00 -1.01
N ALA A 21 29.89 6.01 -1.87
CA ALA A 21 30.75 7.17 -1.83
C ALA A 21 30.10 8.24 -0.96
N PRO A 22 30.83 8.90 -0.06
CA PRO A 22 30.27 9.94 0.78
C PRO A 22 29.69 11.06 -0.10
N VAL A 23 28.54 11.60 0.34
CA VAL A 23 27.93 12.74 -0.34
C VAL A 23 28.81 13.97 -0.12
N ARG A 24 29.13 14.68 -1.22
CA ARG A 24 29.92 15.90 -1.16
C ARG A 24 29.09 17.09 -1.63
N ILE A 25 29.36 18.25 -1.03
CA ILE A 25 28.85 19.55 -1.44
C ILE A 25 30.04 20.45 -1.68
N GLU A 26 30.05 21.10 -2.85
CA GLU A 26 31.00 22.13 -3.21
C GLU A 26 30.19 23.36 -3.65
N ASN A 27 30.55 24.56 -3.20
CA ASN A 27 29.85 25.77 -3.62
C ASN A 27 30.82 26.96 -3.75
N ASP A 28 30.50 27.84 -4.65
CA ASP A 28 31.09 29.15 -4.80
C ASP A 28 29.99 30.21 -5.03
N LYS A 29 30.35 31.42 -5.39
CA LYS A 29 29.39 32.52 -5.56
C LYS A 29 28.31 32.25 -6.62
N ASP A 30 28.68 31.58 -7.71
CA ASP A 30 27.84 31.44 -8.90
C ASP A 30 27.34 30.01 -9.11
N ARG A 31 27.91 29.03 -8.39
CA ARG A 31 27.65 27.60 -8.60
C ARG A 31 27.64 26.81 -7.29
N ALA A 32 26.82 25.74 -7.26
CA ALA A 32 26.93 24.73 -6.26
C ALA A 32 26.86 23.33 -6.90
N VAL A 33 27.48 22.34 -6.25
CA VAL A 33 27.44 20.93 -6.67
C VAL A 33 27.09 20.08 -5.46
N LEU A 34 26.13 19.17 -5.64
CA LEU A 34 25.78 18.13 -4.67
C LEU A 34 25.93 16.79 -5.39
N ALA A 35 26.79 15.90 -4.91
CA ALA A 35 27.06 14.64 -5.60
C ALA A 35 27.29 13.47 -4.64
N ASN A 36 26.88 12.27 -5.11
CA ASN A 36 27.21 10.98 -4.50
C ASN A 36 27.82 10.01 -5.54
N GLY A 37 27.90 8.73 -5.23
CA GLY A 37 28.42 7.71 -6.15
C GLY A 37 27.55 7.49 -7.41
N PHE A 38 26.31 7.95 -7.42
CA PHE A 38 25.35 7.71 -8.49
C PHE A 38 25.10 8.92 -9.37
N VAL A 39 24.84 10.08 -8.77
CA VAL A 39 24.45 11.30 -9.47
C VAL A 39 25.18 12.51 -8.97
N SER A 40 25.38 13.48 -9.89
CA SER A 40 25.94 14.80 -9.61
C SER A 40 24.92 15.86 -10.03
N VAL A 41 24.46 16.66 -9.09
CA VAL A 41 23.54 17.79 -9.27
C VAL A 41 24.35 19.07 -9.30
N LYS A 42 24.30 19.81 -10.40
CA LYS A 42 25.02 21.06 -10.61
C LYS A 42 24.00 22.22 -10.66
N PHE A 43 24.16 23.18 -9.77
CA PHE A 43 23.33 24.36 -9.68
C PHE A 43 24.02 25.53 -10.34
N ASP A 44 23.36 26.20 -11.26
CA ASP A 44 23.71 27.52 -11.80
C ASP A 44 22.90 28.57 -11.02
N LEU A 45 23.53 29.22 -10.05
CA LEU A 45 22.85 30.16 -9.16
C LEU A 45 22.42 31.42 -9.92
N ALA A 46 23.26 31.90 -10.82
CA ALA A 46 22.94 33.03 -11.65
C ALA A 46 21.83 32.74 -12.68
N GLY A 47 21.88 31.54 -13.28
CA GLY A 47 20.86 31.06 -14.21
C GLY A 47 19.60 30.53 -13.53
N ARG A 48 19.60 30.37 -12.18
CA ARG A 48 18.50 29.90 -11.36
C ARG A 48 17.95 28.52 -11.82
N CYS A 49 18.86 27.64 -12.21
CA CYS A 49 18.53 26.31 -12.69
C CYS A 49 19.51 25.25 -12.18
N PHE A 50 19.19 23.99 -12.41
CA PHE A 50 20.08 22.88 -12.09
C PHE A 50 20.07 21.82 -13.19
N ALA A 51 21.11 21.03 -13.22
CA ALA A 51 21.26 19.87 -14.09
C ALA A 51 21.73 18.67 -13.28
N ILE A 52 21.36 17.47 -13.73
CA ILE A 52 21.75 16.20 -13.11
C ILE A 52 22.48 15.36 -14.14
N ALA A 53 23.64 14.81 -13.74
CA ALA A 53 24.41 13.89 -14.55
C ALA A 53 24.72 12.62 -13.78
N ASP A 54 24.96 11.54 -14.47
CA ASP A 54 25.52 10.32 -13.91
C ASP A 54 26.92 10.58 -13.36
N SER A 55 27.22 10.21 -12.12
CA SER A 55 28.51 10.50 -11.48
C SER A 55 29.67 9.72 -12.08
N GLY A 56 29.42 8.52 -12.60
CA GLY A 56 30.46 7.65 -13.14
C GLY A 56 30.86 8.01 -14.57
N THR A 57 29.85 8.32 -15.40
CA THR A 57 30.04 8.55 -16.85
C THR A 57 30.02 10.03 -17.24
N GLY A 58 29.42 10.89 -16.41
CA GLY A 58 29.16 12.29 -16.76
C GLY A 58 28.02 12.46 -17.76
N GLU A 59 27.29 11.40 -18.13
CA GLU A 59 26.17 11.47 -19.06
C GLU A 59 25.04 12.35 -18.48
N PRO A 60 24.48 13.32 -19.25
CA PRO A 60 23.40 14.15 -18.77
C PRO A 60 22.12 13.32 -18.58
N LEU A 61 21.55 13.34 -17.38
CA LEU A 61 20.27 12.71 -17.04
C LEU A 61 19.11 13.70 -17.07
N LEU A 62 19.35 14.92 -16.63
CA LEU A 62 18.41 16.03 -16.69
C LEU A 62 19.18 17.33 -16.94
N GLU A 63 18.79 18.07 -17.95
CA GLU A 63 19.44 19.33 -18.29
C GLU A 63 18.50 20.51 -18.01
N ARG A 64 19.06 21.55 -17.39
CA ARG A 64 18.44 22.87 -17.20
C ARG A 64 17.02 22.84 -16.62
N SER A 65 16.80 22.11 -15.54
CA SER A 65 15.55 22.19 -14.79
C SER A 65 15.51 23.43 -13.89
N VAL A 66 14.33 23.96 -13.68
CA VAL A 66 14.08 25.09 -12.79
C VAL A 66 13.23 24.64 -11.58
N PHE A 67 13.38 25.33 -10.50
CA PHE A 67 12.49 25.32 -9.35
C PHE A 67 11.82 26.69 -9.30
N GLU A 68 10.52 26.71 -9.10
CA GLU A 68 9.65 27.87 -9.23
C GLU A 68 9.51 28.39 -10.67
N THR A 69 8.32 28.31 -11.22
CA THR A 69 8.02 28.69 -12.60
C THR A 69 7.61 30.16 -12.71
N ARG A 70 7.24 30.80 -11.62
CA ARG A 70 6.80 32.20 -11.56
C ARG A 70 7.80 33.04 -10.79
N MET A 71 9.02 33.13 -11.33
CA MET A 71 10.07 33.95 -10.71
C MET A 71 9.85 35.44 -10.94
N PRO A 72 9.88 36.27 -9.87
CA PRO A 72 9.92 37.71 -10.01
C PRO A 72 11.17 38.15 -10.75
N GLU A 73 11.07 39.25 -11.51
CA GLU A 73 12.21 39.88 -12.09
C GLU A 73 13.19 40.37 -11.01
N GLY A 74 14.46 40.00 -11.12
CA GLY A 74 15.48 40.34 -10.12
C GLY A 74 15.56 39.40 -8.91
N ALA A 75 14.81 38.30 -8.89
CA ALA A 75 14.96 37.31 -7.84
C ALA A 75 16.36 36.68 -7.83
N GLU A 76 17.02 36.67 -6.69
CA GLU A 76 18.35 36.08 -6.50
C GLU A 76 18.23 34.66 -5.90
N LEU A 77 19.02 33.74 -6.43
CA LEU A 77 19.21 32.41 -5.88
C LEU A 77 20.56 32.34 -5.19
N THR A 78 20.55 31.94 -3.90
CA THR A 78 21.76 31.83 -3.10
C THR A 78 21.77 30.54 -2.32
N VAL A 79 22.97 30.06 -1.98
CA VAL A 79 23.10 28.97 -1.00
C VAL A 79 22.72 29.53 0.37
N HIS A 80 21.72 28.92 1.01
CA HIS A 80 21.27 29.31 2.34
C HIS A 80 22.04 28.57 3.41
N ARG A 81 22.06 27.21 3.33
CA ARG A 81 22.87 26.35 4.19
C ARG A 81 23.12 24.99 3.55
N ASP A 82 24.09 24.26 4.11
CA ASP A 82 24.22 22.84 3.90
C ASP A 82 24.22 22.10 5.27
N GLU A 83 23.77 20.87 5.27
CA GLU A 83 23.63 20.11 6.51
C GLU A 83 23.81 18.61 6.27
N GLU A 84 24.32 17.88 7.29
CA GLU A 84 24.31 16.43 7.29
C GLU A 84 22.90 15.92 7.63
N VAL A 85 22.52 14.82 6.98
CA VAL A 85 21.21 14.19 7.17
C VAL A 85 21.45 12.74 7.53
N ALA A 86 20.71 12.26 8.54
CA ALA A 86 20.65 10.85 8.89
C ALA A 86 19.22 10.52 9.31
N ASP A 87 18.51 9.80 8.46
CA ASP A 87 17.11 9.43 8.67
C ASP A 87 16.83 8.01 8.17
N ALA A 88 15.56 7.66 8.00
CA ALA A 88 15.15 6.33 7.53
C ALA A 88 15.60 5.99 6.09
N MET A 89 16.03 6.99 5.31
CA MET A 89 16.61 6.81 3.98
C MET A 89 18.13 6.54 4.04
N GLY A 90 18.77 6.79 5.17
CA GLY A 90 20.20 6.59 5.38
C GLY A 90 20.95 7.86 5.75
N LYS A 91 22.28 7.84 5.54
CA LYS A 91 23.17 8.99 5.73
C LYS A 91 23.33 9.75 4.43
N GLY A 92 23.36 11.07 4.52
CA GLY A 92 23.47 11.92 3.34
C GLY A 92 23.77 13.37 3.68
N ARG A 93 23.64 14.23 2.69
CA ARG A 93 23.76 15.69 2.86
C ARG A 93 22.64 16.40 2.12
N ARG A 94 22.23 17.52 2.71
CA ARG A 94 21.19 18.40 2.18
C ARG A 94 21.79 19.77 1.89
N LEU A 95 21.57 20.26 0.67
CA LEU A 95 21.81 21.63 0.25
C LEU A 95 20.48 22.37 0.24
N VAL A 96 20.41 23.52 0.93
CA VAL A 96 19.24 24.39 0.96
C VAL A 96 19.59 25.67 0.20
N LEU A 97 18.78 25.99 -0.80
CA LEU A 97 18.87 27.21 -1.59
C LEU A 97 17.73 28.15 -1.21
N ALA A 98 18.01 29.46 -1.18
CA ALA A 98 17.02 30.50 -0.97
C ALA A 98 16.85 31.36 -2.22
N LEU A 99 15.61 31.42 -2.71
CA LEU A 99 15.20 32.24 -3.83
C LEU A 99 14.43 33.46 -3.31
N GLY A 100 14.95 34.66 -3.51
CA GLY A 100 14.45 35.91 -2.95
C GLY A 100 13.80 36.84 -3.92
N ASP A 101 13.28 37.91 -3.34
CA ASP A 101 12.63 39.04 -4.03
C ASP A 101 11.29 38.69 -4.71
N PHE A 102 10.32 38.27 -3.94
CA PHE A 102 8.94 38.07 -4.46
C PHE A 102 8.13 39.36 -4.52
N GLY A 103 8.68 40.52 -4.20
CA GLY A 103 8.08 41.85 -4.42
C GLY A 103 6.88 42.20 -3.50
N ILE A 104 6.40 41.28 -2.67
CA ILE A 104 5.21 41.44 -1.83
C ILE A 104 5.39 42.60 -0.82
N TYR A 105 6.59 42.76 -0.29
CA TYR A 105 6.93 43.80 0.67
C TYR A 105 7.04 45.22 0.07
N ARG A 106 7.03 45.37 -1.23
CA ARG A 106 7.13 46.69 -1.93
C ARG A 106 5.94 47.59 -1.62
N HIS A 107 4.86 47.06 -1.11
CA HIS A 107 3.68 47.81 -0.69
C HIS A 107 3.76 48.30 0.75
N ALA A 108 4.69 47.79 1.54
CA ALA A 108 4.88 48.23 2.94
C ALA A 108 5.92 49.38 3.02
N THR A 109 5.62 50.54 2.45
CA THR A 109 6.56 51.62 2.25
C THR A 109 7.24 52.17 3.48
N HIS A 110 6.61 52.04 4.65
CA HIS A 110 7.15 52.52 5.94
C HIS A 110 8.09 51.49 6.60
N LEU A 111 8.04 50.22 6.20
CA LEU A 111 8.87 49.12 6.71
C LEU A 111 10.03 48.78 5.75
N SER A 112 9.97 49.23 4.52
CA SER A 112 10.77 48.78 3.37
C SER A 112 12.27 48.94 3.48
N ASN A 113 12.75 49.88 4.31
CA ASN A 113 14.19 50.16 4.36
C ASN A 113 14.98 49.25 5.30
N ARG A 114 14.32 48.33 6.02
CA ARG A 114 14.95 47.44 7.01
C ARG A 114 14.40 46.00 7.01
N ALA A 115 13.37 45.73 6.29
CA ALA A 115 12.73 44.41 6.26
C ALA A 115 13.43 43.49 5.23
N LEU A 116 13.75 42.31 5.65
CA LEU A 116 14.22 41.26 4.74
C LEU A 116 13.00 40.72 3.95
N PRO A 117 13.11 40.59 2.63
CA PRO A 117 12.03 40.02 1.83
C PRO A 117 11.81 38.53 2.18
N PRO A 118 10.57 38.04 2.01
CA PRO A 118 10.34 36.61 2.09
C PRO A 118 11.12 35.90 1.00
N ARG A 119 11.61 34.70 1.30
CA ARG A 119 12.38 33.87 0.37
C ARG A 119 11.77 32.48 0.32
N ARG A 120 11.62 31.95 -0.88
CA ARG A 120 11.32 30.53 -1.06
C ARG A 120 12.57 29.72 -0.76
N LEU A 121 12.40 28.63 -0.04
CA LEU A 121 13.45 27.65 0.22
C LEU A 121 13.24 26.43 -0.64
N PHE A 122 14.34 25.91 -1.19
CA PHE A 122 14.37 24.64 -1.92
C PHE A 122 15.49 23.79 -1.34
N SER A 123 15.19 22.56 -0.98
CA SER A 123 16.18 21.63 -0.46
C SER A 123 16.42 20.48 -1.42
N PHE A 124 17.68 20.06 -1.50
CA PHE A 124 18.14 18.97 -2.33
C PHE A 124 18.97 18.04 -1.46
N THR A 125 18.52 16.79 -1.31
CA THR A 125 19.19 15.80 -0.46
C THR A 125 19.62 14.61 -1.29
N LEU A 126 20.89 14.21 -1.16
CA LEU A 126 21.39 12.94 -1.65
C LEU A 126 21.84 12.08 -0.45
N TYR A 127 21.67 10.77 -0.60
CA TYR A 127 22.10 9.76 0.36
C TYR A 127 23.25 8.94 -0.20
N GLU A 128 24.10 8.41 0.66
CA GLU A 128 25.30 7.69 0.26
C GLU A 128 25.02 6.42 -0.55
N GLU A 129 23.94 5.72 -0.20
CA GLU A 129 23.58 4.40 -0.76
C GLU A 129 22.34 4.46 -1.67
N HIS A 130 21.87 5.67 -2.04
CA HIS A 130 20.64 5.82 -2.78
C HIS A 130 20.82 6.68 -4.04
N PRO A 131 20.36 6.20 -5.22
CA PRO A 131 20.52 6.96 -6.46
C PRO A 131 19.56 8.14 -6.62
N ALA A 132 18.49 8.19 -5.82
CA ALA A 132 17.48 9.23 -5.97
C ALA A 132 17.87 10.54 -5.28
N LEU A 133 17.52 11.63 -5.93
CA LEU A 133 17.52 12.98 -5.38
C LEU A 133 16.20 13.20 -4.66
N VAL A 134 16.25 13.66 -3.41
CA VAL A 134 15.09 14.09 -2.65
C VAL A 134 14.99 15.60 -2.71
N LEU A 135 13.84 16.08 -3.18
CA LEU A 135 13.53 17.50 -3.35
C LEU A 135 12.57 17.95 -2.25
N GLY A 136 12.83 19.09 -1.63
CA GLY A 136 11.97 19.71 -0.64
C GLY A 136 11.77 21.20 -0.94
N PHE A 137 10.88 21.80 -0.17
CA PHE A 137 10.53 23.21 -0.33
C PHE A 137 10.18 23.82 1.03
N GLY A 138 10.14 25.14 1.08
CA GLY A 138 9.86 25.87 2.31
C GLY A 138 9.73 27.35 2.11
N LEU A 139 9.76 28.08 3.22
CA LEU A 139 9.63 29.52 3.24
C LEU A 139 10.48 30.11 4.38
N LEU A 140 11.27 31.10 4.04
CA LEU A 140 11.91 32.00 5.01
C LEU A 140 11.08 33.26 5.11
N THR A 141 10.42 33.45 6.26
CA THR A 141 9.54 34.60 6.50
C THR A 141 10.29 35.81 7.02
N PRO A 142 9.82 37.02 6.73
CA PRO A 142 10.36 38.24 7.32
C PRO A 142 10.00 38.36 8.81
N ASN A 143 10.67 39.28 9.50
CA ASN A 143 10.53 39.47 10.95
C ASN A 143 9.36 40.35 11.36
N TYR A 144 8.34 40.53 10.56
CA TYR A 144 7.23 41.44 10.83
C TYR A 144 5.86 40.95 10.38
N TYR A 145 5.76 39.81 9.74
CA TYR A 145 4.47 39.13 9.48
C TYR A 145 4.62 37.65 9.12
N SER A 146 3.63 36.88 9.49
CA SER A 146 3.48 35.49 9.10
C SER A 146 2.97 35.39 7.66
N MET A 147 3.31 34.30 6.93
CA MET A 147 2.91 34.07 5.56
C MET A 147 2.42 32.65 5.35
N ARG A 148 1.49 32.47 4.41
CA ARG A 148 1.05 31.13 4.01
C ARG A 148 1.88 30.60 2.83
N LEU A 149 2.35 29.36 2.97
CA LEU A 149 2.93 28.56 1.91
C LEU A 149 1.83 27.64 1.37
N ALA A 150 1.27 27.97 0.22
CA ALA A 150 0.16 27.20 -0.38
C ALA A 150 0.61 26.37 -1.59
N GLU A 151 1.66 26.78 -2.25
CA GLU A 151 2.18 26.09 -3.45
C GLU A 151 3.70 26.19 -3.56
N ALA A 152 4.32 25.19 -4.17
CA ALA A 152 5.73 25.22 -4.54
C ALA A 152 6.00 24.30 -5.73
N THR A 153 6.81 24.77 -6.68
CA THR A 153 7.31 23.94 -7.79
C THR A 153 8.77 23.61 -7.51
N THR A 154 9.09 22.33 -7.38
CA THR A 154 10.45 21.86 -7.08
C THR A 154 11.19 21.34 -8.31
N LEU A 155 10.47 21.00 -9.35
CA LEU A 155 10.99 20.53 -10.63
C LEU A 155 10.12 21.10 -11.75
N GLY A 156 10.72 21.82 -12.69
CA GLY A 156 10.01 22.35 -13.84
C GLY A 156 10.94 22.58 -15.01
N GLY A 157 10.52 22.21 -16.21
CA GLY A 157 11.34 22.36 -17.41
C GLY A 157 12.55 21.42 -17.45
N GLY A 158 13.39 21.65 -18.44
CA GLY A 158 14.56 20.82 -18.70
C GLY A 158 14.30 19.68 -19.67
N SER A 159 15.37 19.03 -20.11
CA SER A 159 15.30 17.88 -21.02
C SER A 159 15.88 16.64 -20.36
N LEU A 160 15.17 15.51 -20.46
CA LEU A 160 15.69 14.22 -20.04
C LEU A 160 16.76 13.72 -21.02
N PHE A 161 17.79 13.08 -20.49
CA PHE A 161 18.86 12.39 -21.22
C PHE A 161 19.55 13.25 -22.31
N GLY A 162 19.79 14.54 -21.99
CA GLY A 162 20.42 15.45 -22.93
C GLY A 162 19.57 15.78 -24.17
N GLY A 163 18.25 15.70 -24.05
CA GLY A 163 17.33 15.94 -25.17
C GLY A 163 17.27 14.81 -26.19
N LYS A 164 17.88 13.65 -25.94
CA LYS A 164 17.83 12.50 -26.83
C LYS A 164 16.40 11.96 -26.94
N ALA A 165 16.05 11.43 -28.11
CA ALA A 165 14.74 10.81 -28.31
C ALA A 165 14.57 9.56 -27.44
N ILE A 166 13.39 9.43 -26.82
CA ILE A 166 12.99 8.27 -26.04
C ILE A 166 12.09 7.42 -26.95
N ALA A 167 12.59 6.30 -27.41
CA ALA A 167 11.82 5.35 -28.21
C ALA A 167 10.96 4.44 -27.33
N ASP A 168 9.79 4.07 -27.83
CA ASP A 168 8.81 3.18 -27.17
C ASP A 168 8.48 3.68 -25.72
N PRO A 169 8.10 4.95 -25.52
CA PRO A 169 7.90 5.49 -24.18
C PRO A 169 6.63 4.95 -23.55
N LEU A 170 6.75 4.35 -22.37
CA LEU A 170 5.64 3.89 -21.54
C LEU A 170 5.63 4.65 -20.22
N THR A 171 4.44 5.08 -19.79
CA THR A 171 4.25 5.78 -18.52
C THR A 171 3.27 5.05 -17.62
N LEU A 172 3.57 5.05 -16.31
CA LEU A 172 2.66 4.59 -15.26
C LEU A 172 2.41 5.73 -14.28
N ASN A 173 1.14 6.02 -13.99
CA ASN A 173 0.79 6.93 -12.91
C ASN A 173 0.63 6.17 -11.58
N GLY A 174 1.10 6.77 -10.51
CA GLY A 174 1.03 6.22 -9.16
C GLY A 174 -0.19 6.68 -8.37
N SER A 175 -1.25 7.13 -9.04
CA SER A 175 -2.48 7.54 -8.39
C SER A 175 -3.01 6.46 -7.45
N ALA A 176 -3.51 6.89 -6.29
CA ALA A 176 -4.17 6.01 -5.34
C ALA A 176 -5.67 5.91 -5.65
N GLY A 177 -6.35 5.00 -4.95
CA GLY A 177 -7.79 4.90 -4.98
C GLY A 177 -8.36 4.28 -6.25
N MET A 178 -9.58 4.69 -6.56
CA MET A 178 -10.39 4.12 -7.65
C MET A 178 -10.04 4.68 -9.03
N ASP A 179 -9.10 5.62 -9.12
CA ASP A 179 -8.63 6.14 -10.41
C ASP A 179 -7.94 5.04 -11.21
N GLY A 180 -8.18 5.06 -12.49
CA GLY A 180 -7.57 4.12 -13.41
C GLY A 180 -6.05 4.24 -13.41
N THR A 181 -5.38 3.23 -12.86
CA THR A 181 -3.93 3.09 -12.93
C THR A 181 -3.62 2.16 -14.08
N HIS A 182 -3.02 2.68 -15.14
CA HIS A 182 -2.64 1.92 -16.33
C HIS A 182 -1.27 2.33 -16.81
N VAL A 183 -0.56 1.39 -17.42
CA VAL A 183 0.59 1.70 -18.25
C VAL A 183 0.07 2.16 -19.62
N VAL A 184 0.52 3.32 -20.05
CA VAL A 184 0.15 3.88 -21.35
C VAL A 184 1.36 4.36 -22.12
N GLU A 185 1.26 4.33 -23.44
CA GLU A 185 2.26 4.89 -24.33
C GLU A 185 2.17 6.43 -24.35
N GLY A 186 3.32 7.10 -24.41
CA GLY A 186 3.40 8.54 -24.60
C GLY A 186 4.24 9.31 -23.61
N LEU A 187 4.41 10.60 -23.89
CA LEU A 187 5.22 11.55 -23.12
C LEU A 187 4.41 12.67 -22.48
N ASP A 188 3.09 12.49 -22.40
CA ASP A 188 2.17 13.44 -21.76
C ASP A 188 1.31 12.72 -20.72
N ARG A 189 1.55 13.01 -19.44
CA ARG A 189 0.83 12.41 -18.33
C ARG A 189 0.83 13.34 -17.11
N ALA A 190 -0.19 13.19 -16.27
CA ALA A 190 -0.22 13.77 -14.93
C ALA A 190 -0.63 12.72 -13.89
N SER A 191 -0.20 12.93 -12.66
CA SER A 191 -0.57 12.13 -11.51
C SER A 191 -0.64 12.99 -10.27
N CYS A 192 -1.59 12.73 -9.41
CA CYS A 192 -1.67 13.36 -8.09
C CYS A 192 -0.75 12.68 -7.04
N ASN A 193 0.15 11.82 -7.46
CA ASN A 193 1.10 11.15 -6.58
C ASN A 193 2.47 11.00 -7.23
N SER A 194 2.64 10.12 -8.21
CA SER A 194 3.93 9.83 -8.84
C SER A 194 3.76 9.41 -10.29
N LEU A 195 4.83 9.56 -11.05
CA LEU A 195 4.95 9.08 -12.42
C LEU A 195 6.20 8.22 -12.57
N MET A 196 6.10 7.24 -13.44
CA MET A 196 7.22 6.52 -14.01
C MET A 196 7.19 6.65 -15.53
N LEU A 197 8.35 6.87 -16.13
CA LEU A 197 8.59 6.83 -17.58
C LEU A 197 9.66 5.79 -17.84
N THR A 198 9.40 4.85 -18.75
CA THR A 198 10.42 3.93 -19.26
C THR A 198 10.41 3.95 -20.79
N GLY A 199 11.58 3.77 -21.39
CA GLY A 199 11.74 3.75 -22.85
C GLY A 199 13.18 3.44 -23.22
N LYS A 200 13.51 3.50 -24.51
CA LYS A 200 14.88 3.26 -24.98
C LYS A 200 15.53 4.58 -25.41
N VAL A 201 16.71 4.85 -24.88
CA VAL A 201 17.59 5.96 -25.27
C VAL A 201 18.88 5.36 -25.82
N ASP A 202 19.24 5.66 -27.06
CA ASP A 202 20.38 5.03 -27.76
C ASP A 202 20.35 3.49 -27.69
N GLY A 203 19.15 2.90 -27.81
CA GLY A 203 18.91 1.47 -27.76
C GLY A 203 18.95 0.83 -26.37
N LYS A 204 19.30 1.57 -25.33
CA LYS A 204 19.34 1.10 -23.93
C LYS A 204 18.08 1.52 -23.21
N ARG A 205 17.49 0.61 -22.41
CA ARG A 205 16.35 0.95 -21.55
C ARG A 205 16.77 1.94 -20.48
N ARG A 206 15.97 3.00 -20.33
CA ARG A 206 16.07 4.01 -19.29
C ARG A 206 14.74 4.13 -18.59
N THR A 207 14.76 4.26 -17.28
CA THR A 207 13.58 4.42 -16.46
C THR A 207 13.77 5.57 -15.49
N VAL A 208 12.78 6.45 -15.43
CA VAL A 208 12.71 7.59 -14.53
C VAL A 208 11.49 7.41 -13.62
N VAL A 209 11.66 7.63 -12.32
CA VAL A 209 10.56 7.66 -11.34
C VAL A 209 10.63 8.97 -10.58
N TRP A 210 9.51 9.69 -10.53
CA TRP A 210 9.40 10.92 -9.76
C TRP A 210 8.03 11.08 -9.14
N GLY A 211 7.95 11.71 -7.97
CA GLY A 211 6.69 11.91 -7.28
C GLY A 211 6.81 12.18 -5.80
N ALA A 212 5.71 12.04 -5.09
CA ALA A 212 5.59 12.24 -3.66
C ALA A 212 6.47 11.28 -2.87
N LEU A 213 7.17 11.78 -1.87
CA LEU A 213 7.96 10.97 -0.94
C LEU A 213 7.46 11.13 0.50
N GLY A 214 7.74 12.26 1.16
CA GLY A 214 7.14 12.60 2.44
C GLY A 214 5.76 13.21 2.23
N ASN A 215 4.77 12.76 3.00
CA ASN A 215 3.39 13.18 2.84
C ASN A 215 2.81 13.64 4.17
N ARG A 216 2.60 14.94 4.35
CA ARG A 216 2.11 15.53 5.60
C ARG A 216 1.03 16.58 5.37
N ALA A 217 1.33 17.63 4.63
CA ALA A 217 0.56 18.87 4.61
C ALA A 217 0.15 19.33 3.21
N PHE A 218 0.67 18.72 2.14
CA PHE A 218 0.42 19.16 0.77
C PHE A 218 0.01 17.99 -0.13
N ALA A 219 -0.90 18.25 -1.06
CA ALA A 219 -1.09 17.42 -2.23
C ALA A 219 0.11 17.56 -3.17
N LYS A 220 0.48 16.48 -3.85
CA LYS A 220 1.59 16.48 -4.82
C LYS A 220 1.04 16.27 -6.22
N VAL A 221 1.66 16.95 -7.16
CA VAL A 221 1.37 16.78 -8.58
C VAL A 221 2.67 16.45 -9.30
N ALA A 222 2.69 15.29 -9.94
CA ALA A 222 3.75 14.90 -10.86
C ALA A 222 3.22 15.02 -12.29
N THR A 223 4.00 15.66 -13.16
CA THR A 223 3.63 15.86 -14.57
C THR A 223 4.72 15.40 -15.51
N LEU A 224 4.32 14.97 -16.69
CA LEU A 224 5.15 14.81 -17.87
C LEU A 224 4.46 15.60 -18.99
N ARG A 225 5.13 16.54 -19.62
CA ARG A 225 4.60 17.36 -20.71
C ARG A 225 5.59 17.38 -21.86
N ALA A 226 5.25 16.77 -22.97
CA ALA A 226 6.15 16.58 -24.12
C ALA A 226 7.53 16.05 -23.70
N GLY A 227 7.57 15.09 -22.77
CA GLY A 227 8.80 14.53 -22.22
C GLY A 227 9.51 15.36 -21.14
N VAL A 228 8.93 16.47 -20.71
CA VAL A 228 9.48 17.34 -19.66
C VAL A 228 8.86 16.99 -18.31
N PRO A 229 9.65 16.53 -17.31
CA PRO A 229 9.13 16.19 -16.00
C PRO A 229 8.84 17.44 -15.16
N GLY A 230 7.83 17.36 -14.30
CA GLY A 230 7.48 18.42 -13.36
C GLY A 230 7.02 17.84 -12.02
N LEU A 231 7.30 18.59 -10.94
CA LEU A 231 6.87 18.30 -9.57
C LEU A 231 6.42 19.58 -8.88
N SER A 232 5.22 19.57 -8.35
CA SER A 232 4.68 20.64 -7.52
C SER A 232 3.93 20.11 -6.31
N ALA A 233 3.89 20.92 -5.27
CA ALA A 233 3.07 20.73 -4.08
C ALA A 233 2.02 21.82 -4.03
N GLU A 234 0.82 21.49 -3.55
CA GLU A 234 -0.26 22.44 -3.39
C GLU A 234 -1.17 22.09 -2.21
N ASP A 235 -1.72 23.10 -1.59
CA ASP A 235 -2.80 22.98 -0.61
C ASP A 235 -3.75 24.16 -0.77
N PRO A 236 -5.07 23.97 -0.70
CA PRO A 236 -6.06 25.05 -0.93
C PRO A 236 -5.88 26.28 -0.03
N ILE A 237 -5.44 26.09 1.22
CA ILE A 237 -5.20 27.19 2.17
C ILE A 237 -3.72 27.35 2.53
N GLY A 238 -2.91 26.32 2.34
CA GLY A 238 -1.51 26.29 2.71
C GLY A 238 -1.21 26.22 4.21
N VAL A 239 0.07 26.06 4.51
CA VAL A 239 0.59 26.09 5.89
C VAL A 239 0.94 27.54 6.26
N LEU A 240 0.47 28.03 7.41
CA LEU A 240 0.92 29.32 7.95
C LEU A 240 2.32 29.15 8.53
N VAL A 241 3.26 29.95 8.05
CA VAL A 241 4.63 30.05 8.57
C VAL A 241 4.74 31.35 9.35
N ASP A 242 5.15 31.26 10.59
CA ASP A 242 5.23 32.43 11.48
C ASP A 242 6.35 33.39 11.08
N GLU A 243 6.34 34.58 11.66
CA GLU A 243 7.37 35.59 11.41
C GLU A 243 8.76 35.09 11.84
N SER A 244 9.79 35.44 11.07
CA SER A 244 11.19 35.10 11.35
C SER A 244 11.47 33.60 11.33
N GLU A 245 10.61 32.77 10.69
CA GLU A 245 10.84 31.34 10.57
C GLU A 245 11.66 30.96 9.34
N ASP A 246 12.55 29.98 9.54
CA ASP A 246 13.25 29.22 8.51
C ASP A 246 12.55 27.86 8.41
N PHE A 247 11.43 27.82 7.67
CA PHE A 247 10.55 26.68 7.57
C PHE A 247 10.86 25.83 6.35
N LEU A 248 11.18 24.56 6.56
CA LEU A 248 11.16 23.53 5.53
C LEU A 248 9.97 22.60 5.76
N ALA A 249 9.15 22.42 4.74
CA ALA A 249 8.07 21.45 4.77
C ALA A 249 8.61 20.03 5.00
N ALA A 250 7.90 19.24 5.80
CA ALA A 250 8.17 17.80 5.92
C ALA A 250 7.76 17.01 4.68
N ASP A 251 7.04 17.66 3.78
CA ASP A 251 6.65 17.15 2.47
C ASP A 251 7.83 17.22 1.50
N THR A 252 8.11 16.10 0.85
CA THR A 252 9.25 15.98 -0.06
C THR A 252 8.87 15.21 -1.32
N PHE A 253 9.73 15.28 -2.31
CA PHE A 253 9.61 14.55 -3.57
C PHE A 253 10.81 13.65 -3.80
N TYR A 254 10.57 12.61 -4.54
CA TYR A 254 11.53 11.64 -5.04
C TYR A 254 11.81 11.86 -6.52
N LEU A 255 13.07 11.79 -6.94
CA LEU A 255 13.48 11.83 -8.33
C LEU A 255 14.64 10.85 -8.57
N ASP A 256 14.36 9.73 -9.24
CA ASP A 256 15.36 8.75 -9.68
C ASP A 256 15.42 8.73 -11.21
N LEU A 257 16.56 9.09 -11.75
CA LEU A 257 16.86 9.17 -13.19
C LEU A 257 17.76 8.02 -13.66
N THR A 258 18.17 7.13 -12.76
CA THR A 258 19.22 6.14 -13.00
C THR A 258 18.69 4.75 -13.33
N GLY A 259 17.38 4.55 -13.30
CA GLY A 259 16.75 3.26 -13.50
C GLY A 259 16.96 2.68 -14.90
N GLY A 260 17.14 1.37 -14.96
CA GLY A 260 17.08 0.57 -16.18
C GLY A 260 15.80 -0.27 -16.23
N ASP A 261 15.65 -1.17 -15.25
CA ASP A 261 14.46 -1.98 -15.06
C ASP A 261 13.34 -1.19 -14.35
N PRO A 262 12.14 -1.04 -14.96
CA PRO A 262 11.04 -0.29 -14.35
C PRO A 262 10.48 -0.95 -13.09
N PHE A 263 10.55 -2.27 -12.94
CA PHE A 263 10.11 -2.94 -11.72
C PHE A 263 11.02 -2.58 -10.55
N GLU A 264 12.33 -2.69 -10.74
CA GLU A 264 13.30 -2.34 -9.70
C GLU A 264 13.25 -0.85 -9.34
N ALA A 265 13.09 0.03 -10.33
CA ALA A 265 13.00 1.48 -10.11
C ALA A 265 11.75 1.84 -9.27
N LEU A 266 10.59 1.24 -9.56
CA LEU A 266 9.37 1.45 -8.79
C LEU A 266 9.44 0.83 -7.40
N GLU A 267 10.05 -0.33 -7.24
CA GLU A 267 10.23 -0.95 -5.93
C GLU A 267 11.19 -0.16 -5.05
N ARG A 268 12.26 0.43 -5.60
CA ARG A 268 13.10 1.39 -4.88
C ARG A 268 12.29 2.59 -4.40
N TYR A 269 11.43 3.13 -5.28
CA TYR A 269 10.51 4.21 -4.91
C TYR A 269 9.55 3.81 -3.78
N GLY A 270 8.91 2.65 -3.88
CA GLY A 270 8.02 2.13 -2.82
C GLY A 270 8.73 1.98 -1.47
N LYS A 271 9.96 1.47 -1.47
CA LYS A 271 10.81 1.38 -0.26
C LYS A 271 11.16 2.76 0.30
N ALA A 272 11.45 3.73 -0.57
CA ALA A 272 11.72 5.11 -0.16
C ALA A 272 10.48 5.77 0.46
N VAL A 273 9.29 5.62 -0.14
CA VAL A 273 8.03 6.11 0.43
C VAL A 273 7.74 5.46 1.78
N ARG A 274 7.95 4.15 1.90
CA ARG A 274 7.85 3.44 3.17
C ARG A 274 8.75 4.05 4.25
N ALA A 275 10.01 4.25 3.92
CA ALA A 275 11.00 4.81 4.84
C ALA A 275 10.65 6.24 5.28
N ALA A 276 10.37 7.14 4.34
CA ALA A 276 10.06 8.55 4.60
C ALA A 276 8.78 8.76 5.43
N ASN A 277 7.83 7.83 5.38
CA ASN A 277 6.57 7.89 6.11
C ASN A 277 6.53 6.93 7.31
N HIS A 278 7.59 6.18 7.59
CA HIS A 278 7.64 5.14 8.63
C HIS A 278 6.48 4.14 8.50
N ALA A 279 6.12 3.81 7.26
CA ALA A 279 4.97 2.96 7.00
C ALA A 279 5.24 1.50 7.37
N SER A 280 4.28 0.88 8.06
CA SER A 280 4.30 -0.52 8.45
C SER A 280 2.86 -1.01 8.59
N PRO A 281 2.15 -1.21 7.47
CA PRO A 281 0.75 -1.60 7.51
C PRO A 281 0.60 -2.98 8.15
N ASN A 282 -0.45 -3.15 8.97
CA ASN A 282 -0.78 -4.42 9.60
C ASN A 282 -1.20 -5.46 8.55
N VAL A 283 -0.82 -6.71 8.75
CA VAL A 283 -1.21 -7.81 7.85
C VAL A 283 -2.64 -8.24 8.16
N TYR A 284 -3.48 -8.26 7.12
CA TYR A 284 -4.88 -8.72 7.19
C TYR A 284 -4.94 -10.20 6.84
N ASP A 285 -4.79 -11.07 7.83
CA ASP A 285 -4.90 -12.52 7.66
C ASP A 285 -6.27 -13.07 8.11
N PHE A 286 -7.30 -12.28 7.86
CA PHE A 286 -8.69 -12.59 8.20
C PHE A 286 -9.69 -11.95 7.23
N PRO A 287 -10.83 -12.56 6.99
CA PRO A 287 -11.95 -11.92 6.32
C PRO A 287 -12.74 -11.03 7.31
N VAL A 288 -13.41 -9.99 6.78
CA VAL A 288 -14.31 -9.14 7.56
C VAL A 288 -15.71 -9.25 7.00
N LEU A 289 -16.68 -9.77 7.76
CA LEU A 289 -18.07 -9.74 7.36
C LEU A 289 -18.66 -8.36 7.67
N CYS A 290 -19.21 -7.70 6.64
CA CYS A 290 -19.86 -6.41 6.75
C CYS A 290 -21.37 -6.58 6.96
N GLY A 291 -21.87 -6.28 8.15
CA GLY A 291 -23.27 -6.41 8.49
C GLY A 291 -24.22 -5.61 7.58
N TRP A 292 -23.81 -4.42 7.17
CA TRP A 292 -24.52 -3.58 6.21
C TRP A 292 -24.57 -4.22 4.81
N SER A 293 -23.42 -4.65 4.29
CA SER A 293 -23.30 -5.19 2.93
C SER A 293 -24.06 -6.49 2.72
N VAL A 294 -24.25 -7.30 3.76
CA VAL A 294 -25.07 -8.53 3.67
C VAL A 294 -26.49 -8.20 3.21
N SER A 295 -27.10 -7.16 3.72
CA SER A 295 -28.45 -6.77 3.28
C SER A 295 -28.46 -5.94 2.00
N HIS A 296 -27.52 -5.04 1.81
CA HIS A 296 -27.55 -4.09 0.70
C HIS A 296 -26.98 -4.67 -0.60
N ILE A 297 -25.91 -5.42 -0.51
CA ILE A 297 -25.23 -6.01 -1.68
C ILE A 297 -25.83 -7.36 -2.03
N SER A 298 -25.86 -8.29 -1.08
CA SER A 298 -26.33 -9.66 -1.31
C SER A 298 -27.85 -9.81 -1.24
N LYS A 299 -28.57 -8.74 -0.86
CA LYS A 299 -30.05 -8.76 -0.68
C LYS A 299 -30.52 -9.83 0.31
N LEU A 300 -29.70 -10.13 1.31
CA LEU A 300 -30.00 -11.06 2.39
C LEU A 300 -30.64 -10.32 3.57
N PRO A 301 -31.23 -11.02 4.55
CA PRO A 301 -31.76 -10.38 5.74
C PRO A 301 -30.72 -9.54 6.47
N HIS A 302 -31.17 -8.39 6.95
CA HIS A 302 -30.31 -7.44 7.67
C HIS A 302 -29.64 -8.08 8.89
N VAL A 303 -28.31 -7.94 9.01
CA VAL A 303 -27.51 -8.53 10.11
C VAL A 303 -26.70 -7.49 10.89
N ASN A 304 -26.95 -6.20 10.65
CA ASN A 304 -26.14 -5.09 11.17
C ASN A 304 -26.56 -4.69 12.61
N ASN A 305 -26.56 -5.64 13.54
CA ASN A 305 -26.64 -5.40 14.98
C ASN A 305 -25.91 -6.45 15.77
N SER A 306 -25.63 -6.17 17.05
CA SER A 306 -24.80 -7.01 17.91
C SER A 306 -25.29 -8.46 18.00
N ALA A 307 -26.59 -8.70 18.23
CA ALA A 307 -27.13 -10.07 18.37
C ALA A 307 -27.03 -10.88 17.08
N LYS A 308 -27.31 -10.26 15.92
CA LYS A 308 -27.21 -10.92 14.62
C LYS A 308 -25.77 -11.17 14.21
N LEU A 309 -24.86 -10.24 14.51
CA LEU A 309 -23.44 -10.44 14.25
C LEU A 309 -22.82 -11.53 15.14
N VAL A 310 -23.25 -11.67 16.40
CA VAL A 310 -22.85 -12.83 17.22
C VAL A 310 -23.34 -14.13 16.59
N ARG A 311 -24.55 -14.15 16.04
CA ARG A 311 -25.06 -15.31 15.32
C ARG A 311 -24.26 -15.60 14.03
N GLU A 312 -23.82 -14.60 13.33
CA GLU A 312 -22.88 -14.76 12.19
C GLU A 312 -21.55 -15.38 12.65
N ALA A 313 -21.05 -14.99 13.82
CA ALA A 313 -19.86 -15.62 14.40
C ALA A 313 -20.08 -17.11 14.75
N GLU A 314 -21.27 -17.45 15.27
CA GLU A 314 -21.65 -18.86 15.47
C GLU A 314 -21.68 -19.63 14.13
N TYR A 315 -22.21 -19.02 13.06
CA TYR A 315 -22.19 -19.61 11.72
C TYR A 315 -20.77 -19.74 11.16
N ALA A 316 -19.88 -18.77 11.40
CA ALA A 316 -18.47 -18.86 11.00
C ALA A 316 -17.75 -20.03 11.68
N LYS A 317 -18.07 -20.27 12.96
CA LYS A 317 -17.60 -21.44 13.69
C LYS A 317 -18.21 -22.75 13.14
N ALA A 318 -19.50 -22.77 12.90
CA ALA A 318 -20.23 -23.95 12.40
C ALA A 318 -19.78 -24.37 10.99
N CYS A 319 -19.53 -23.42 10.07
CA CYS A 319 -18.99 -23.71 8.74
C CYS A 319 -17.48 -24.00 8.73
N GLY A 320 -16.81 -23.84 9.87
CA GLY A 320 -15.39 -24.18 10.05
C GLY A 320 -14.40 -23.08 9.70
N MET A 321 -14.83 -21.86 9.33
CA MET A 321 -13.90 -20.77 9.01
C MET A 321 -12.95 -20.43 10.16
N THR A 322 -13.42 -20.50 11.41
CA THR A 322 -12.61 -20.23 12.60
C THR A 322 -11.47 -21.22 12.85
N LYS A 323 -11.40 -22.33 12.10
CA LYS A 323 -10.26 -23.25 12.13
C LYS A 323 -9.03 -22.69 11.40
N TYR A 324 -9.24 -21.76 10.47
CA TYR A 324 -8.21 -21.26 9.54
C TYR A 324 -7.77 -19.85 9.86
N THR A 325 -8.68 -19.04 10.38
CA THR A 325 -8.46 -17.62 10.68
C THR A 325 -9.39 -17.16 11.77
N THR A 326 -9.22 -15.95 12.26
CA THR A 326 -10.11 -15.30 13.22
C THR A 326 -10.94 -14.24 12.49
N PRO A 327 -12.17 -14.53 12.02
CA PRO A 327 -12.96 -13.58 11.24
C PRO A 327 -13.33 -12.30 12.01
N GLY A 328 -13.27 -11.16 11.35
CA GLY A 328 -13.80 -9.89 11.85
C GLY A 328 -15.29 -9.75 11.53
N LEU A 329 -16.10 -9.30 12.48
CA LEU A 329 -17.52 -8.97 12.30
C LEU A 329 -17.69 -7.46 12.43
N ARG A 330 -18.14 -6.80 11.36
CA ARG A 330 -18.22 -5.35 11.30
C ARG A 330 -19.64 -4.87 11.61
N LEU A 331 -19.79 -4.18 12.74
CA LEU A 331 -20.95 -3.40 13.09
C LEU A 331 -20.82 -2.04 12.43
N GLU A 332 -21.74 -1.69 11.53
CA GLU A 332 -21.68 -0.53 10.68
C GLU A 332 -22.95 0.30 10.79
N PRO A 333 -22.92 1.50 11.41
CA PRO A 333 -24.02 2.44 11.33
C PRO A 333 -24.14 2.95 9.91
N ASP A 334 -25.21 2.59 9.25
CA ASP A 334 -25.43 2.74 7.80
C ASP A 334 -26.33 3.89 7.39
N LYS A 335 -26.61 4.80 8.33
CA LYS A 335 -27.48 5.93 8.04
C LYS A 335 -26.69 7.19 7.72
N TYR A 336 -26.97 7.76 6.56
CA TYR A 336 -26.42 9.04 6.10
C TYR A 336 -27.09 10.24 6.74
N HIS A 337 -28.02 10.02 7.66
CA HIS A 337 -28.87 11.06 8.22
C HIS A 337 -28.41 11.47 9.61
N HIS A 338 -28.94 12.59 10.07
CA HIS A 338 -28.66 13.31 11.28
C HIS A 338 -28.84 12.51 12.56
N ASP A 339 -29.67 11.50 12.51
CA ASP A 339 -30.09 10.70 13.66
C ASP A 339 -29.26 9.45 13.83
N THR A 340 -27.94 9.56 13.60
CA THR A 340 -26.99 8.49 13.86
C THR A 340 -26.16 8.81 15.09
N GLU A 341 -25.42 7.84 15.58
CA GLU A 341 -24.47 7.97 16.69
C GLU A 341 -23.18 8.70 16.31
N GLN A 342 -23.04 9.18 15.09
CA GLN A 342 -21.79 9.80 14.60
C GLN A 342 -21.41 11.01 15.46
N GLY A 343 -20.18 10.93 16.01
CA GLY A 343 -19.62 11.89 16.96
C GLY A 343 -19.68 11.41 18.40
N TRP A 344 -20.76 10.76 18.80
CA TRP A 344 -20.88 10.19 20.14
C TRP A 344 -20.15 8.87 20.29
N TRP A 345 -20.44 7.91 19.39
CA TRP A 345 -19.88 6.54 19.36
C TRP A 345 -19.85 5.85 20.72
N ASP A 346 -20.92 5.99 21.50
CA ASP A 346 -21.11 5.37 22.81
C ASP A 346 -22.21 4.31 22.79
N ASP A 347 -22.22 3.46 23.80
CA ASP A 347 -23.18 2.36 23.92
C ASP A 347 -24.63 2.84 23.96
N GLU A 348 -24.90 4.01 24.53
CA GLU A 348 -26.26 4.56 24.64
C GLU A 348 -26.82 4.88 23.24
N ARG A 349 -26.02 5.55 22.42
CA ARG A 349 -26.40 5.90 21.05
C ARG A 349 -26.47 4.68 20.16
N PHE A 350 -25.55 3.74 20.28
CA PHE A 350 -25.61 2.48 19.55
C PHE A 350 -26.88 1.68 19.90
N ARG A 351 -27.33 1.69 21.16
CA ARG A 351 -28.64 1.12 21.55
C ARG A 351 -29.81 1.90 20.99
N LYS A 352 -29.78 3.21 21.09
CA LYS A 352 -30.84 4.12 20.59
C LYS A 352 -31.15 3.84 19.10
N PHE A 353 -30.13 3.57 18.31
CA PHE A 353 -30.27 3.31 16.88
C PHE A 353 -30.34 1.82 16.51
N GLY A 354 -30.44 0.93 17.51
CA GLY A 354 -30.67 -0.50 17.31
C GLY A 354 -29.44 -1.29 16.81
N HIS A 355 -28.24 -0.76 17.03
CA HIS A 355 -26.99 -1.47 16.72
C HIS A 355 -26.55 -2.38 17.87
N LEU A 356 -26.67 -1.93 19.11
CA LEU A 356 -26.50 -2.77 20.30
C LEU A 356 -27.88 -3.16 20.84
N VAL A 357 -28.14 -4.47 20.86
CA VAL A 357 -29.45 -5.02 21.24
C VAL A 357 -29.29 -6.18 22.22
N PRO A 358 -30.30 -6.49 23.03
CA PRO A 358 -30.24 -7.64 23.95
C PRO A 358 -29.90 -8.96 23.24
N PRO A 359 -29.07 -9.80 23.84
CA PRO A 359 -28.47 -9.66 25.18
C PRO A 359 -27.11 -8.89 25.18
N TYR A 360 -26.68 -8.32 24.04
CA TYR A 360 -25.38 -7.69 23.83
C TYR A 360 -25.53 -6.18 23.69
N GLU A 361 -25.92 -5.50 24.76
CA GLU A 361 -26.29 -4.09 24.79
C GLU A 361 -25.11 -3.13 25.03
N THR A 362 -23.89 -3.67 25.10
CA THR A 362 -22.64 -2.88 25.17
C THR A 362 -21.63 -3.40 24.18
N MET A 363 -20.75 -2.52 23.71
CA MET A 363 -19.65 -2.90 22.81
C MET A 363 -18.78 -3.99 23.46
N ALA A 364 -18.51 -3.91 24.76
CA ALA A 364 -17.72 -4.89 25.49
C ALA A 364 -18.41 -6.27 25.56
N ALA A 365 -19.72 -6.31 25.80
CA ALA A 365 -20.47 -7.59 25.83
C ALA A 365 -20.52 -8.22 24.43
N TRP A 366 -20.68 -7.40 23.39
CA TRP A 366 -20.66 -7.86 22.01
C TRP A 366 -19.28 -8.43 21.62
N CYS A 367 -18.20 -7.70 21.84
CA CYS A 367 -16.84 -8.15 21.52
C CYS A 367 -16.48 -9.44 22.27
N LYS A 368 -16.84 -9.54 23.56
CA LYS A 368 -16.62 -10.75 24.35
C LYS A 368 -17.34 -11.96 23.75
N ALA A 369 -18.61 -11.81 23.38
CA ALA A 369 -19.37 -12.89 22.76
C ALA A 369 -18.77 -13.33 21.40
N LEU A 370 -18.20 -12.40 20.63
CA LEU A 370 -17.48 -12.73 19.39
C LEU A 370 -16.19 -13.54 19.69
N GLU A 371 -15.44 -13.15 20.72
CA GLU A 371 -14.22 -13.87 21.11
C GLU A 371 -14.49 -15.31 21.54
N GLU A 372 -15.60 -15.56 22.22
CA GLU A 372 -16.03 -16.90 22.64
C GLU A 372 -16.34 -17.82 21.43
N THR A 373 -16.64 -17.25 20.29
CA THR A 373 -16.85 -17.98 19.03
C THR A 373 -15.59 -18.08 18.15
N GLY A 374 -14.49 -17.42 18.52
CA GLY A 374 -13.27 -17.36 17.73
C GLY A 374 -13.26 -16.27 16.65
N CYS A 375 -14.06 -15.23 16.86
CA CYS A 375 -14.17 -14.04 16.00
C CYS A 375 -13.79 -12.77 16.76
N PHE A 376 -13.81 -11.61 16.11
CA PHE A 376 -13.57 -10.34 16.81
C PHE A 376 -14.43 -9.20 16.23
N GLY A 377 -14.59 -8.13 17.05
CA GLY A 377 -15.35 -6.96 16.67
C GLY A 377 -14.58 -6.00 15.75
N TYR A 378 -15.23 -5.57 14.69
CA TYR A 378 -14.82 -4.54 13.77
C TYR A 378 -15.91 -3.49 13.69
N THR A 379 -15.60 -2.23 13.44
CA THR A 379 -16.61 -1.17 13.37
C THR A 379 -16.38 -0.22 12.20
N TYR A 380 -17.12 0.88 12.21
CA TYR A 380 -17.23 1.82 11.10
C TYR A 380 -17.38 3.24 11.65
N MET A 381 -16.86 4.21 10.93
CA MET A 381 -17.13 5.63 11.17
C MET A 381 -17.19 6.41 9.86
N GLN A 382 -17.90 7.53 9.91
CA GLN A 382 -17.91 8.54 8.85
C GLN A 382 -17.03 9.71 9.29
N LEU A 383 -16.01 10.04 8.49
CA LEU A 383 -14.93 10.90 8.95
C LEU A 383 -15.36 12.36 9.22
N GLY A 384 -16.22 12.92 8.39
CA GLY A 384 -16.60 14.32 8.46
C GLY A 384 -18.09 14.59 8.65
N MET A 385 -18.87 13.63 9.15
CA MET A 385 -20.33 13.69 9.18
C MET A 385 -20.87 13.53 10.60
N PRO A 386 -20.81 14.54 11.46
CA PRO A 386 -21.40 14.49 12.79
C PRO A 386 -22.93 14.34 12.71
N SER A 387 -23.54 13.71 13.70
CA SER A 387 -24.97 13.78 13.90
C SER A 387 -25.42 15.20 14.30
N ASP A 388 -26.65 15.53 14.01
CA ASP A 388 -27.19 16.87 14.33
C ASP A 388 -27.18 17.19 15.82
N ASP A 389 -27.50 16.19 16.64
CA ASP A 389 -27.52 16.36 18.09
C ASP A 389 -26.08 16.55 18.63
N PHE A 390 -25.09 15.86 18.09
CA PHE A 390 -23.69 16.05 18.44
C PHE A 390 -23.21 17.45 18.07
N ALA A 391 -23.47 17.89 16.83
CA ALA A 391 -23.06 19.19 16.34
C ALA A 391 -23.73 20.34 17.13
N ARG A 392 -25.01 20.17 17.52
CA ARG A 392 -25.70 21.14 18.39
C ARG A 392 -25.19 21.18 19.84
N ALA A 393 -24.78 20.01 20.35
CA ALA A 393 -24.23 19.92 21.70
C ALA A 393 -22.80 20.46 21.79
N HIS A 394 -22.05 20.39 20.68
CA HIS A 394 -20.64 20.78 20.64
C HIS A 394 -20.31 21.68 19.44
N PRO A 395 -20.91 22.88 19.33
CA PRO A 395 -20.68 23.76 18.18
C PRO A 395 -19.23 24.22 18.09
N ASP A 396 -18.52 24.34 19.22
CA ASP A 396 -17.12 24.75 19.27
C ASP A 396 -16.16 23.68 18.68
N TRP A 397 -16.60 22.46 18.58
CA TRP A 397 -15.83 21.34 17.98
C TRP A 397 -16.01 21.20 16.47
N MET A 398 -16.83 22.08 15.89
CA MET A 398 -17.08 22.09 14.45
C MET A 398 -16.18 23.11 13.77
N LEU A 399 -15.90 22.92 12.49
CA LEU A 399 -15.09 23.84 11.69
C LEU A 399 -15.68 25.25 11.64
N PHE A 400 -14.81 26.26 11.57
CA PHE A 400 -15.17 27.58 11.10
C PHE A 400 -15.62 27.55 9.63
N ASN A 401 -16.23 28.63 9.14
CA ASN A 401 -16.69 28.67 7.76
C ASN A 401 -15.52 28.68 6.76
N ASP A 402 -14.45 29.36 7.09
CA ASP A 402 -13.24 29.43 6.26
C ASP A 402 -12.00 29.86 7.08
N ALA A 403 -10.82 29.77 6.49
CA ALA A 403 -9.55 30.14 7.12
C ALA A 403 -9.50 31.63 7.50
N ALA A 404 -10.08 32.51 6.70
CA ALA A 404 -10.10 33.95 6.99
C ALA A 404 -10.95 34.28 8.21
N GLU A 405 -11.96 33.51 8.52
CA GLU A 405 -12.75 33.65 9.76
C GLU A 405 -11.91 33.28 10.98
N VAL A 406 -11.11 32.20 10.87
CA VAL A 406 -10.17 31.79 11.93
C VAL A 406 -9.13 32.88 12.21
N ASP A 407 -8.55 33.44 11.18
CA ASP A 407 -7.51 34.48 11.31
C ASP A 407 -8.04 35.80 11.92
N ARG A 408 -9.33 36.06 11.81
CA ARG A 408 -10.00 37.24 12.35
C ARG A 408 -10.58 37.06 13.77
N ARG A 409 -10.57 35.83 14.27
CA ARG A 409 -11.11 35.55 15.61
C ARG A 409 -10.33 36.29 16.70
N GLY A 410 -11.03 36.69 17.72
CA GLY A 410 -10.50 37.39 18.91
C GLY A 410 -11.27 37.04 20.16
N PRO A 411 -10.99 37.67 21.29
CA PRO A 411 -11.74 37.45 22.53
C PRO A 411 -13.25 37.63 22.34
N GLY A 412 -14.03 36.63 22.72
CA GLY A 412 -15.50 36.65 22.59
C GLY A 412 -16.01 36.28 21.20
N TYR A 413 -15.14 35.78 20.28
CA TYR A 413 -15.57 35.27 18.99
C TYR A 413 -16.39 33.99 19.20
N GLU A 414 -17.59 33.96 18.64
CA GLU A 414 -18.42 32.76 18.61
C GLU A 414 -18.21 32.02 17.27
N LYS A 415 -17.81 30.79 17.36
CA LYS A 415 -17.63 29.89 16.21
C LYS A 415 -18.97 29.58 15.56
N LYS A 416 -19.08 29.87 14.28
CA LYS A 416 -20.26 29.51 13.47
C LYS A 416 -20.07 28.20 12.83
N ALA A 417 -21.06 27.33 12.93
CA ALA A 417 -21.04 26.01 12.32
C ALA A 417 -20.91 26.09 10.79
N ASN A 418 -19.93 25.38 10.25
CA ASN A 418 -19.73 25.23 8.82
C ASN A 418 -20.75 24.26 8.25
N LYS A 419 -21.45 24.65 7.17
CA LYS A 419 -22.51 23.86 6.54
C LYS A 419 -22.04 23.06 5.30
N HIS A 420 -20.78 22.90 5.10
CA HIS A 420 -20.27 22.22 3.93
C HIS A 420 -20.09 20.72 4.16
N ASN A 421 -20.98 19.95 3.64
CA ASN A 421 -20.86 18.51 3.56
C ASN A 421 -21.50 18.05 2.25
N HIS A 422 -20.84 17.19 1.49
CA HIS A 422 -21.35 16.83 0.18
C HIS A 422 -22.58 15.91 0.23
N HIS A 423 -22.81 15.22 1.34
CA HIS A 423 -24.04 14.42 1.55
C HIS A 423 -25.11 15.12 2.36
N GLN A 424 -24.70 16.09 3.15
CA GLN A 424 -25.60 16.77 4.08
C GLN A 424 -25.19 18.23 4.21
N PRO A 425 -26.13 19.15 4.38
CA PRO A 425 -25.87 20.56 4.58
C PRO A 425 -25.38 20.83 6.02
N TYR A 426 -24.59 19.94 6.60
CA TYR A 426 -24.19 19.99 8.00
C TYR A 426 -22.73 20.32 8.16
N VAL A 427 -22.47 20.64 9.41
CA VAL A 427 -21.14 20.94 9.96
C VAL A 427 -20.22 19.74 9.84
N THR A 428 -18.92 20.01 9.90
CA THR A 428 -17.84 19.00 9.85
C THR A 428 -17.03 19.10 11.13
N TYR A 429 -16.56 17.99 11.67
CA TYR A 429 -15.66 17.98 12.82
C TYR A 429 -14.37 18.76 12.56
N ASP A 430 -13.89 19.45 13.60
CA ASP A 430 -12.57 20.06 13.59
C ASP A 430 -11.56 19.17 14.34
N TYR A 431 -10.84 18.36 13.61
CA TYR A 431 -9.80 17.47 14.15
C TYR A 431 -8.58 18.23 14.69
N THR A 432 -8.49 19.54 14.49
CA THR A 432 -7.44 20.39 15.03
C THR A 432 -7.88 21.07 16.33
N ASP A 433 -9.18 21.10 16.62
CA ASP A 433 -9.70 21.57 17.91
C ASP A 433 -9.27 20.62 19.04
N LYS A 434 -8.75 21.19 20.11
CA LYS A 434 -8.22 20.43 21.24
C LYS A 434 -9.31 19.62 21.95
N GLY A 435 -10.48 20.20 22.18
CA GLY A 435 -11.58 19.56 22.90
C GLY A 435 -12.12 18.37 22.11
N TYR A 436 -12.31 18.55 20.79
CA TYR A 436 -12.73 17.48 19.93
C TYR A 436 -11.67 16.36 19.81
N SER A 437 -10.41 16.72 19.64
CA SER A 437 -9.30 15.75 19.57
C SER A 437 -9.23 14.89 20.83
N GLU A 438 -9.34 15.47 22.01
CA GLU A 438 -9.35 14.75 23.30
C GLU A 438 -10.58 13.83 23.42
N HIS A 439 -11.77 14.31 23.05
CA HIS A 439 -12.99 13.51 22.99
C HIS A 439 -12.85 12.34 22.04
N PHE A 440 -12.35 12.60 20.84
CA PHE A 440 -12.18 11.58 19.79
C PHE A 440 -11.23 10.47 20.23
N VAL A 441 -10.04 10.82 20.70
CA VAL A 441 -9.04 9.85 21.18
C VAL A 441 -9.58 9.06 22.38
N LYS A 442 -10.23 9.71 23.32
CA LYS A 442 -10.83 9.02 24.47
C LYS A 442 -11.90 8.02 24.03
N THR A 443 -12.83 8.45 23.19
CA THR A 443 -13.96 7.62 22.73
C THR A 443 -13.49 6.39 21.96
N TRP A 444 -12.58 6.58 21.02
CA TRP A 444 -12.04 5.45 20.22
C TRP A 444 -11.10 4.56 21.03
N SER A 445 -10.40 5.10 22.04
CA SER A 445 -9.65 4.29 23.01
C SER A 445 -10.59 3.42 23.87
N ASP A 446 -11.74 3.94 24.26
CA ASP A 446 -12.73 3.17 25.04
C ASP A 446 -13.37 2.07 24.16
N ILE A 447 -13.68 2.34 22.88
CA ILE A 447 -14.11 1.34 21.89
C ILE A 447 -13.03 0.26 21.71
N ARG A 448 -11.76 0.66 21.62
CA ARG A 448 -10.63 -0.28 21.51
C ARG A 448 -10.50 -1.17 22.75
N LYS A 449 -10.63 -0.58 23.95
CA LYS A 449 -10.63 -1.33 25.24
C LYS A 449 -11.81 -2.27 25.36
N ALA A 450 -12.95 -1.94 24.77
CA ALA A 450 -14.11 -2.81 24.73
C ALA A 450 -13.91 -4.07 23.86
N GLY A 451 -12.83 -4.15 23.08
CA GLY A 451 -12.45 -5.32 22.29
C GLY A 451 -12.51 -5.14 20.77
N VAL A 452 -12.91 -3.99 20.27
CA VAL A 452 -12.90 -3.70 18.84
C VAL A 452 -11.46 -3.64 18.33
N ARG A 453 -11.15 -4.38 17.25
CA ARG A 453 -9.78 -4.45 16.72
C ARG A 453 -9.55 -3.61 15.48
N GLY A 454 -10.60 -3.18 14.79
CA GLY A 454 -10.44 -2.39 13.58
C GLY A 454 -11.63 -1.50 13.27
N VAL A 455 -11.40 -0.53 12.40
CA VAL A 455 -12.38 0.47 11.98
C VAL A 455 -12.25 0.78 10.49
N LYS A 456 -13.38 0.73 9.77
CA LYS A 456 -13.50 1.27 8.42
C LYS A 456 -13.87 2.74 8.51
N VAL A 457 -13.03 3.59 7.92
CA VAL A 457 -13.28 5.03 7.81
C VAL A 457 -13.86 5.35 6.44
N ASP A 458 -15.09 5.82 6.43
CA ASP A 458 -15.84 6.09 5.22
C ASP A 458 -16.10 7.59 5.02
N TYR A 459 -16.51 7.97 3.81
CA TYR A 459 -16.75 9.36 3.40
C TYR A 459 -15.60 10.33 3.75
N PRO A 460 -14.34 9.97 3.49
CA PRO A 460 -13.19 10.77 3.90
C PRO A 460 -13.20 12.16 3.27
N ALA A 461 -13.76 12.34 2.08
CA ALA A 461 -13.90 13.62 1.41
C ALA A 461 -14.70 14.67 2.22
N THR A 462 -15.54 14.24 3.17
CA THR A 462 -16.29 15.14 4.02
C THR A 462 -15.42 15.85 5.06
N ALA A 463 -14.27 15.27 5.40
CA ALA A 463 -13.28 15.85 6.29
C ALA A 463 -12.17 16.64 5.56
N TRP A 464 -12.06 16.49 4.25
CA TRP A 464 -11.10 17.25 3.45
C TRP A 464 -11.74 18.57 3.00
N ARG A 465 -11.39 19.67 3.68
CA ARG A 465 -12.08 20.95 3.59
C ARG A 465 -11.20 21.99 2.89
N PRO A 466 -11.42 22.27 1.59
CA PRO A 466 -10.62 23.25 0.84
C PRO A 466 -10.83 24.68 1.31
N GLU A 467 -11.90 24.96 2.01
CA GLU A 467 -12.20 26.27 2.59
C GLU A 467 -11.38 26.55 3.87
N GLY A 468 -10.80 25.50 4.48
CA GLY A 468 -10.11 25.59 5.76
C GLY A 468 -11.11 25.72 6.92
N GLY A 469 -10.86 26.67 7.81
CA GLY A 469 -11.71 26.92 8.97
C GLY A 469 -11.31 26.08 10.20
N PHE A 470 -10.08 25.62 10.24
CA PHE A 470 -9.50 24.84 11.33
C PHE A 470 -9.16 25.73 12.54
N ASP A 471 -9.31 25.19 13.74
CA ASP A 471 -8.92 25.87 14.97
C ASP A 471 -7.42 26.12 15.03
N ASP A 472 -6.63 25.15 14.59
CA ASP A 472 -5.20 25.34 14.37
C ASP A 472 -4.98 26.12 13.07
N ARG A 473 -4.62 27.38 13.19
CA ARG A 473 -4.33 28.27 12.06
C ARG A 473 -3.13 27.86 11.21
N HIS A 474 -2.24 27.02 11.75
CA HIS A 474 -1.08 26.47 11.01
C HIS A 474 -1.44 25.26 10.17
N ALA A 475 -2.57 24.61 10.46
CA ALA A 475 -3.00 23.46 9.70
C ALA A 475 -3.32 23.83 8.23
N SER A 476 -2.82 23.01 7.31
CA SER A 476 -3.30 22.95 5.94
C SER A 476 -4.52 22.04 5.83
N THR A 477 -5.24 22.09 4.71
CA THR A 477 -6.33 21.15 4.42
C THR A 477 -5.87 19.70 4.49
N ASN A 478 -4.70 19.40 3.94
CA ASN A 478 -4.14 18.04 3.92
C ASN A 478 -3.63 17.60 5.30
N SER A 479 -3.01 18.50 6.08
CA SER A 479 -2.57 18.16 7.43
C SER A 479 -3.72 17.96 8.41
N ALA A 480 -4.79 18.75 8.30
CA ALA A 480 -6.00 18.55 9.10
C ALA A 480 -6.70 17.22 8.76
N TYR A 481 -6.77 16.87 7.48
CA TYR A 481 -7.26 15.56 7.03
C TYR A 481 -6.41 14.42 7.62
N ARG A 482 -5.09 14.50 7.50
CA ARG A 482 -4.18 13.52 8.09
C ARG A 482 -4.33 13.42 9.60
N ARG A 483 -4.54 14.54 10.29
CA ARG A 483 -4.70 14.60 11.75
C ARG A 483 -5.84 13.72 12.25
N ALA A 484 -6.94 13.61 11.51
CA ALA A 484 -8.05 12.72 11.86
C ALA A 484 -7.58 11.25 11.99
N PHE A 485 -6.77 10.80 11.07
CA PHE A 485 -6.24 9.43 11.09
C PHE A 485 -5.13 9.25 12.12
N GLU A 486 -4.32 10.27 12.38
CA GLU A 486 -3.31 10.24 13.45
C GLU A 486 -3.95 10.09 14.83
N LEU A 487 -5.01 10.84 15.11
CA LEU A 487 -5.79 10.70 16.34
C LEU A 487 -6.43 9.30 16.44
N LEU A 488 -6.95 8.78 15.33
CA LEU A 488 -7.52 7.44 15.32
C LEU A 488 -6.43 6.37 15.54
N ARG A 489 -5.25 6.53 14.95
CA ARG A 489 -4.10 5.65 15.19
C ARG A 489 -3.63 5.70 16.65
N GLU A 490 -3.60 6.87 17.24
CA GLU A 490 -3.31 7.06 18.66
C GLU A 490 -4.29 6.27 19.54
N ALA A 491 -5.58 6.39 19.27
CA ALA A 491 -6.64 5.71 20.01
C ALA A 491 -6.65 4.18 19.81
N MET A 492 -6.49 3.73 18.58
CA MET A 492 -6.53 2.30 18.23
C MET A 492 -5.22 1.58 18.54
N GLY A 493 -4.11 2.31 18.73
CA GLY A 493 -2.78 1.75 18.90
C GLY A 493 -2.20 1.17 17.59
N LYS A 494 -0.93 0.80 17.61
CA LYS A 494 -0.24 0.30 16.42
C LYS A 494 -0.82 -1.02 15.87
N ASP A 495 -1.42 -1.83 16.71
CA ASP A 495 -2.00 -3.13 16.35
C ASP A 495 -3.49 -3.05 15.98
N GLY A 496 -4.07 -1.85 16.01
CA GLY A 496 -5.44 -1.60 15.53
C GLY A 496 -5.46 -1.50 14.00
N TYR A 497 -6.50 -2.04 13.38
CA TYR A 497 -6.67 -1.98 11.92
C TYR A 497 -7.45 -0.72 11.53
N ILE A 498 -6.89 0.09 10.64
CA ILE A 498 -7.53 1.31 10.14
C ILE A 498 -7.63 1.24 8.62
N ASP A 499 -8.87 1.28 8.13
CA ASP A 499 -9.17 1.21 6.72
C ASP A 499 -9.64 2.56 6.20
N GLU A 500 -8.92 3.12 5.26
CA GLU A 500 -9.32 4.33 4.56
C GLU A 500 -10.06 3.97 3.26
N ARG A 501 -11.25 4.55 3.05
CA ARG A 501 -11.97 4.42 1.79
C ARG A 501 -11.23 5.05 0.61
N ASN A 502 -10.29 5.91 0.85
CA ASN A 502 -9.54 6.71 -0.10
C ASN A 502 -10.24 8.02 -0.53
N LEU A 503 -9.49 9.08 -0.42
CA LEU A 503 -9.97 10.43 -0.73
C LEU A 503 -10.25 10.65 -2.22
N GLY A 504 -9.44 10.07 -3.10
CA GLY A 504 -9.56 10.22 -4.56
C GLY A 504 -10.87 9.73 -5.17
N GLU A 505 -11.62 8.90 -4.45
CA GLU A 505 -12.91 8.38 -4.89
C GLU A 505 -13.94 9.48 -5.19
N SER A 506 -13.89 10.59 -4.49
CA SER A 506 -14.89 11.67 -4.62
C SER A 506 -14.40 12.83 -5.50
N GLY A 507 -13.49 12.59 -6.41
CA GLY A 507 -12.92 13.62 -7.28
C GLY A 507 -11.98 14.60 -6.56
N ARG A 508 -11.52 14.25 -5.36
CA ARG A 508 -10.49 14.96 -4.61
C ARG A 508 -9.12 14.47 -5.03
N PRO A 509 -8.03 15.19 -4.72
CA PRO A 509 -6.68 14.71 -4.98
C PRO A 509 -6.47 13.32 -4.37
N CYS A 510 -5.85 12.43 -5.13
CA CYS A 510 -5.41 11.14 -4.59
C CYS A 510 -4.18 11.37 -3.73
N LEU A 511 -4.30 11.14 -2.44
CA LEU A 511 -3.23 11.47 -1.52
C LEU A 511 -2.68 10.22 -0.86
N ASP A 512 -1.36 10.08 -0.85
CA ASP A 512 -0.68 9.22 0.10
C ASP A 512 -0.44 9.98 1.43
N VAL A 513 -1.23 11.02 1.71
CA VAL A 513 -1.09 11.84 2.92
C VAL A 513 -1.29 11.05 4.21
N THR A 514 -1.99 9.93 4.14
CA THR A 514 -2.20 8.99 5.25
C THR A 514 -1.13 7.89 5.33
N ALA A 515 -0.11 7.94 4.48
CA ALA A 515 1.01 6.99 4.52
C ALA A 515 1.66 6.95 5.91
N GLY A 516 1.88 5.74 6.43
CA GLY A 516 2.41 5.48 7.76
C GLY A 516 1.39 5.62 8.91
N VAL A 517 0.13 5.93 8.60
CA VAL A 517 -0.95 6.09 9.59
C VAL A 517 -2.03 5.04 9.43
N VAL A 518 -2.55 4.85 8.22
CA VAL A 518 -3.57 3.84 7.93
C VAL A 518 -2.94 2.55 7.41
N ASP A 519 -3.69 1.45 7.50
CA ASP A 519 -3.22 0.14 7.03
C ASP A 519 -3.66 -0.14 5.61
N THR A 520 -4.87 0.26 5.22
CA THR A 520 -5.42 -0.07 3.91
C THR A 520 -5.98 1.13 3.19
N GLN A 521 -5.93 1.07 1.86
CA GLN A 521 -6.65 1.96 0.95
C GLN A 521 -7.49 1.16 -0.03
N ARG A 522 -8.71 1.63 -0.28
CA ARG A 522 -9.64 0.99 -1.19
C ARG A 522 -9.32 1.31 -2.65
N THR A 523 -9.38 0.31 -3.52
CA THR A 523 -9.11 0.43 -4.96
C THR A 523 -10.33 0.21 -5.85
N TRP A 524 -11.45 -0.25 -5.28
CA TRP A 524 -12.70 -0.51 -5.99
C TRP A 524 -13.90 -0.08 -5.17
N GLY A 525 -15.10 -0.06 -5.79
CA GLY A 525 -16.36 0.29 -5.14
C GLY A 525 -17.16 -0.92 -4.65
N ASP A 526 -18.29 -0.61 -4.01
CA ASP A 526 -19.29 -1.58 -3.57
C ASP A 526 -19.86 -2.29 -4.79
N ASP A 527 -19.44 -3.52 -5.04
CA ASP A 527 -19.85 -4.28 -6.19
C ASP A 527 -19.79 -5.77 -5.88
N ASN A 528 -20.77 -6.52 -6.39
CA ASN A 528 -20.79 -7.97 -6.31
C ASN A 528 -20.05 -8.66 -7.45
N ALA A 529 -19.77 -7.94 -8.53
CA ALA A 529 -19.11 -8.50 -9.68
C ALA A 529 -17.60 -8.57 -9.48
N PHE A 530 -16.98 -9.65 -9.95
CA PHE A 530 -15.57 -9.68 -10.25
C PHE A 530 -15.37 -8.98 -11.60
N VAL A 531 -14.60 -7.89 -11.59
CA VAL A 531 -14.28 -7.12 -12.79
C VAL A 531 -12.78 -7.20 -13.04
N PRO A 532 -12.33 -7.54 -14.25
CA PRO A 532 -10.90 -7.67 -14.57
C PRO A 532 -10.05 -6.46 -14.18
N GLU A 533 -10.61 -5.24 -14.30
CA GLU A 533 -9.91 -4.01 -13.88
C GLU A 533 -9.57 -3.96 -12.38
N MET A 534 -10.27 -4.70 -11.52
CA MET A 534 -9.92 -4.79 -10.10
C MET A 534 -8.54 -5.39 -9.90
N VAL A 535 -8.18 -6.39 -10.72
CA VAL A 535 -6.87 -7.03 -10.70
C VAL A 535 -5.79 -6.02 -11.06
N SER A 536 -5.98 -5.28 -12.15
CA SER A 536 -5.02 -4.28 -12.62
C SER A 536 -4.83 -3.12 -11.65
N ARG A 537 -5.92 -2.58 -11.11
CA ARG A 537 -5.85 -1.48 -10.14
C ARG A 537 -5.07 -1.85 -8.89
N SER A 538 -5.25 -3.05 -8.39
CA SER A 538 -4.48 -3.56 -7.26
C SER A 538 -3.07 -3.96 -7.67
N GLY A 539 -2.92 -4.71 -8.76
CA GLY A 539 -1.66 -5.26 -9.24
C GLY A 539 -0.66 -4.20 -9.69
N LEU A 540 -1.11 -3.12 -10.35
CA LEU A 540 -0.24 -2.01 -10.79
C LEU A 540 0.25 -1.11 -9.64
N ARG A 541 -0.17 -1.39 -8.41
CA ARG A 541 0.32 -0.76 -7.18
C ARG A 541 1.26 -1.64 -6.36
N TRP A 542 1.77 -2.74 -6.93
CA TRP A 542 2.61 -3.73 -6.22
C TRP A 542 3.75 -3.10 -5.42
N TYR A 543 4.38 -2.07 -5.93
CA TYR A 543 5.55 -1.42 -5.32
C TYR A 543 5.21 -0.65 -4.02
N LYS A 544 3.93 -0.32 -3.78
CA LYS A 544 3.41 0.26 -2.53
C LYS A 544 2.59 -0.74 -1.71
N ASN A 545 2.02 -1.77 -2.36
CA ASN A 545 1.21 -2.77 -1.68
C ASN A 545 2.06 -3.53 -0.64
N ARG A 546 1.51 -3.72 0.56
CA ARG A 546 2.15 -4.36 1.71
C ARG A 546 3.39 -3.65 2.27
N THR A 547 3.83 -2.58 1.66
CA THR A 547 4.97 -1.76 2.10
C THR A 547 4.53 -0.41 2.65
N VAL A 548 3.64 0.27 1.97
CA VAL A 548 3.09 1.59 2.36
C VAL A 548 1.64 1.45 2.81
N PHE A 549 0.84 0.72 2.05
CA PHE A 549 -0.55 0.38 2.31
C PHE A 549 -0.80 -1.08 1.92
N ASN A 550 -1.92 -1.63 2.39
CA ASN A 550 -2.56 -2.77 1.75
C ASN A 550 -3.71 -2.22 0.88
N TYR A 551 -3.89 -2.78 -0.31
CA TYR A 551 -4.99 -2.40 -1.18
C TYR A 551 -6.09 -3.45 -1.14
N TYR A 552 -7.35 -3.03 -1.15
CA TYR A 552 -8.48 -3.95 -1.13
C TYR A 552 -9.61 -3.47 -2.05
N SER A 553 -10.43 -4.42 -2.51
CA SER A 553 -11.45 -4.19 -3.53
C SER A 553 -12.87 -4.03 -2.97
N ASP A 554 -13.00 -3.66 -1.69
CA ASP A 554 -14.27 -3.54 -0.98
C ASP A 554 -15.06 -4.86 -0.83
N THR A 555 -16.29 -4.79 -0.32
CA THR A 555 -17.12 -5.96 0.01
C THR A 555 -17.58 -6.73 -1.21
N LYS A 556 -17.53 -8.06 -1.10
CA LYS A 556 -17.90 -8.99 -2.17
C LYS A 556 -18.81 -10.10 -1.65
N ALA A 557 -19.78 -10.46 -2.48
CA ALA A 557 -20.58 -11.66 -2.26
C ALA A 557 -19.82 -12.89 -2.78
N VAL A 558 -19.77 -13.95 -1.96
CA VAL A 558 -19.10 -15.22 -2.32
C VAL A 558 -20.10 -16.34 -2.59
N HIS A 559 -21.34 -16.24 -2.09
CA HIS A 559 -22.39 -17.22 -2.37
C HIS A 559 -22.92 -17.10 -3.81
N GLY A 560 -23.26 -18.22 -4.40
CA GLY A 560 -23.81 -18.27 -5.75
C GLY A 560 -22.78 -18.03 -6.88
N LEU A 561 -21.52 -17.85 -6.56
CA LEU A 561 -20.44 -17.81 -7.54
C LEU A 561 -20.06 -19.25 -7.95
N PRO A 562 -19.80 -19.50 -9.26
CA PRO A 562 -19.13 -20.71 -9.68
C PRO A 562 -17.74 -20.81 -9.01
N PRO A 563 -17.24 -22.05 -8.74
CA PRO A 563 -15.96 -22.24 -8.09
C PRO A 563 -14.80 -21.45 -8.72
N GLU A 564 -14.72 -21.42 -10.05
CA GLU A 564 -13.63 -20.77 -10.80
C GLU A 564 -13.65 -19.24 -10.62
N LYS A 565 -14.84 -18.63 -10.50
CA LYS A 565 -14.98 -17.20 -10.18
C LYS A 565 -14.61 -16.92 -8.72
N LEU A 566 -14.95 -17.84 -7.83
CA LEU A 566 -14.56 -17.73 -6.43
C LEU A 566 -13.04 -17.91 -6.27
N HIS A 567 -12.40 -18.81 -7.02
CA HIS A 567 -10.93 -18.91 -7.12
C HIS A 567 -10.32 -17.56 -7.50
N SER A 568 -10.84 -16.90 -8.53
CA SER A 568 -10.34 -15.63 -9.00
C SER A 568 -10.46 -14.52 -7.94
N LEU A 569 -11.60 -14.46 -7.23
CA LEU A 569 -11.82 -13.49 -6.18
C LEU A 569 -10.88 -13.71 -4.98
N VAL A 570 -10.73 -14.95 -4.53
CA VAL A 570 -9.83 -15.30 -3.41
C VAL A 570 -8.36 -15.04 -3.79
N THR A 571 -7.97 -15.36 -5.03
CA THR A 571 -6.62 -15.09 -5.52
C THR A 571 -6.33 -13.60 -5.66
N LEU A 572 -7.28 -12.78 -6.13
CA LEU A 572 -7.16 -11.33 -6.14
C LEU A 572 -6.97 -10.78 -4.74
N ASN A 573 -7.77 -11.25 -3.79
CA ASN A 573 -7.68 -10.84 -2.40
C ASN A 573 -6.29 -11.18 -1.81
N PHE A 574 -5.75 -12.33 -2.16
CA PHE A 574 -4.39 -12.72 -1.82
C PHE A 574 -3.34 -11.76 -2.42
N LEU A 575 -3.45 -11.38 -3.69
CA LEU A 575 -2.52 -10.43 -4.33
C LEU A 575 -2.53 -9.06 -3.63
N THR A 576 -3.66 -8.63 -3.10
CA THR A 576 -3.78 -7.31 -2.47
C THR A 576 -3.27 -7.30 -1.03
N SER A 577 -3.66 -8.18 -0.15
CA SER A 577 -3.17 -8.22 1.23
C SER A 577 -3.78 -9.29 2.10
N GLY A 578 -4.55 -10.20 1.54
CA GLY A 578 -5.31 -11.21 2.29
C GLY A 578 -6.62 -10.70 2.88
N ARG A 579 -6.93 -9.41 2.77
CA ARG A 579 -8.19 -8.86 3.25
C ARG A 579 -9.33 -9.17 2.26
N LEU A 580 -10.35 -9.84 2.76
CA LEU A 580 -11.62 -10.07 2.06
C LEU A 580 -12.77 -9.49 2.90
N ASP A 581 -13.42 -8.46 2.39
CA ASP A 581 -14.66 -7.96 2.98
C ASP A 581 -15.83 -8.74 2.40
N LEU A 582 -16.60 -9.38 3.29
CA LEU A 582 -17.69 -10.28 2.93
C LEU A 582 -19.04 -9.59 2.99
N ALA A 583 -19.81 -9.68 1.90
CA ALA A 583 -21.22 -9.36 1.83
C ALA A 583 -22.11 -10.62 1.94
N THR A 584 -21.55 -11.75 2.31
CA THR A 584 -22.28 -13.04 2.40
C THR A 584 -22.33 -13.50 3.84
N SER A 585 -23.53 -13.83 4.31
CA SER A 585 -23.72 -14.49 5.62
C SER A 585 -22.98 -15.83 5.67
N TYR A 586 -22.31 -16.10 6.78
CA TYR A 586 -21.65 -17.39 7.00
C TYR A 586 -22.64 -18.58 7.05
N SER A 587 -23.92 -18.32 7.26
CA SER A 587 -24.98 -19.35 7.14
C SER A 587 -25.10 -19.94 5.73
N LEU A 588 -24.60 -19.25 4.72
CA LEU A 588 -24.59 -19.67 3.31
C LEU A 588 -23.27 -20.28 2.86
N PHE A 589 -22.30 -20.41 3.76
CA PHE A 589 -21.03 -21.05 3.44
C PHE A 589 -21.21 -22.57 3.33
N THR A 590 -21.11 -23.07 2.12
CA THR A 590 -20.98 -24.50 1.87
C THR A 590 -19.57 -24.99 2.24
N PRO A 591 -19.35 -26.30 2.42
CA PRO A 591 -18.00 -26.83 2.60
C PRO A 591 -17.02 -26.42 1.51
N GLU A 592 -17.50 -26.28 0.26
CA GLU A 592 -16.71 -25.82 -0.87
C GLU A 592 -16.31 -24.34 -0.76
N ILE A 593 -17.27 -23.46 -0.44
CA ILE A 593 -16.97 -22.02 -0.23
C ILE A 593 -15.96 -21.86 0.92
N THR A 594 -16.18 -22.56 2.05
CA THR A 594 -15.26 -22.54 3.18
C THR A 594 -13.87 -23.01 2.75
N ARG A 595 -13.78 -24.12 2.03
CA ARG A 595 -12.52 -24.67 1.53
C ARG A 595 -11.79 -23.64 0.65
N ILE A 596 -12.47 -23.03 -0.33
CA ILE A 596 -11.84 -22.08 -1.26
C ILE A 596 -11.39 -20.82 -0.54
N VAL A 597 -12.27 -20.20 0.27
CA VAL A 597 -11.95 -18.94 0.99
C VAL A 597 -10.79 -19.15 1.98
N SER A 598 -10.74 -20.29 2.64
CA SER A 598 -9.69 -20.59 3.62
C SER A 598 -8.29 -20.74 3.02
N ARG A 599 -8.15 -20.94 1.70
CA ARG A 599 -6.84 -21.18 1.05
C ARG A 599 -5.94 -19.94 0.98
N SER A 600 -6.45 -18.75 1.28
CA SER A 600 -5.66 -17.51 1.41
C SER A 600 -5.24 -17.20 2.86
N TYR A 601 -5.62 -18.03 3.83
CA TYR A 601 -5.35 -17.77 5.25
C TYR A 601 -4.52 -18.88 5.91
N PRO A 602 -3.59 -18.52 6.83
CA PRO A 602 -3.19 -17.15 7.14
C PRO A 602 -2.42 -16.51 5.98
N HIS A 603 -2.46 -15.19 5.90
CA HIS A 603 -1.69 -14.48 4.88
C HIS A 603 -0.19 -14.51 5.20
N TYR A 604 0.66 -14.46 4.16
CA TYR A 604 2.11 -14.39 4.36
C TYR A 604 2.54 -13.05 5.01
N ARG A 605 3.69 -13.04 5.68
CA ARG A 605 4.13 -11.91 6.51
C ARG A 605 5.11 -10.97 5.83
N GLU A 606 5.76 -11.40 4.78
CA GLU A 606 6.78 -10.64 4.08
C GLU A 606 6.17 -9.40 3.41
N ALA A 607 6.86 -8.27 3.51
CA ALA A 607 6.44 -7.01 2.91
C ALA A 607 6.85 -6.93 1.42
N VAL A 608 6.40 -7.92 0.66
CA VAL A 608 6.61 -8.03 -0.79
C VAL A 608 5.26 -8.27 -1.48
N SER A 609 5.15 -7.87 -2.74
CA SER A 609 3.93 -8.04 -3.53
C SER A 609 4.27 -8.57 -4.92
N ALA A 610 3.29 -9.21 -5.55
CA ALA A 610 3.46 -9.80 -6.87
C ALA A 610 3.64 -8.72 -7.95
N ARG A 611 4.67 -8.85 -8.79
CA ARG A 611 4.97 -7.97 -9.92
C ARG A 611 4.08 -8.30 -11.12
N PRO A 612 3.47 -7.32 -11.78
CA PRO A 612 2.74 -7.52 -13.03
C PRO A 612 3.71 -7.64 -14.21
N LEU A 613 4.17 -8.85 -14.56
CA LEU A 613 5.26 -9.06 -15.51
C LEU A 613 4.99 -8.56 -16.93
N ASP A 614 3.74 -8.58 -17.36
CA ASP A 614 3.32 -8.12 -18.69
C ASP A 614 2.89 -6.63 -18.73
N ALA A 615 3.03 -5.90 -17.62
CA ALA A 615 2.60 -4.50 -17.53
C ALA A 615 3.24 -3.58 -18.59
N PHE A 616 4.47 -3.87 -19.03
CA PHE A 616 5.21 -3.05 -19.98
C PHE A 616 5.25 -3.62 -21.39
N THR A 617 4.29 -4.49 -21.74
CA THR A 617 4.19 -5.11 -23.08
C THR A 617 3.09 -4.51 -23.95
N GLY A 618 2.46 -3.41 -23.51
CA GLY A 618 1.31 -2.80 -24.18
C GLY A 618 -0.04 -3.40 -23.80
N VAL A 619 -0.09 -4.33 -22.85
CA VAL A 619 -1.35 -4.86 -22.29
C VAL A 619 -1.95 -3.80 -21.38
N ARG A 620 -3.24 -3.48 -21.56
CA ARG A 620 -3.93 -2.50 -20.71
C ARG A 620 -4.06 -3.01 -19.27
N ASP A 621 -4.53 -4.23 -19.13
CA ASP A 621 -4.82 -4.89 -17.86
C ASP A 621 -3.90 -6.10 -17.70
N PRO A 622 -2.83 -6.02 -16.89
CA PRO A 622 -1.87 -7.11 -16.71
C PRO A 622 -2.54 -8.42 -16.31
N GLN A 623 -2.05 -9.50 -16.87
CA GLN A 623 -2.58 -10.86 -16.74
C GLN A 623 -1.63 -11.80 -16.02
N VAL A 624 -0.35 -11.44 -15.91
CA VAL A 624 0.71 -12.27 -15.33
C VAL A 624 1.34 -11.58 -14.14
N TYR A 625 1.29 -12.24 -12.98
CA TYR A 625 1.86 -11.72 -11.74
C TYR A 625 2.87 -12.70 -11.17
N GLU A 626 4.03 -12.21 -10.76
CA GLU A 626 5.10 -12.98 -10.12
C GLU A 626 5.32 -12.53 -8.69
N LEU A 627 5.19 -13.45 -7.74
CA LEU A 627 5.68 -13.27 -6.37
C LEU A 627 6.97 -14.08 -6.21
N GLU A 628 8.08 -13.38 -6.02
CA GLU A 628 9.36 -13.98 -5.72
C GLU A 628 9.43 -14.36 -4.25
N LEU A 629 9.35 -15.65 -3.94
CA LEU A 629 9.47 -16.17 -2.58
C LEU A 629 10.95 -16.37 -2.22
N THR A 630 11.70 -17.02 -3.13
CA THR A 630 13.17 -17.14 -3.08
C THR A 630 13.73 -17.08 -4.51
N PRO A 631 15.05 -16.94 -4.71
CA PRO A 631 15.65 -17.05 -6.05
C PRO A 631 15.29 -18.33 -6.82
N ASP A 632 15.02 -19.43 -6.11
CA ASP A 632 14.71 -20.74 -6.70
C ASP A 632 13.22 -21.10 -6.65
N TRP A 633 12.35 -20.21 -6.10
CA TRP A 633 10.93 -20.45 -5.99
C TRP A 633 10.12 -19.21 -6.33
N ARG A 634 9.32 -19.30 -7.39
CA ARG A 634 8.37 -18.27 -7.82
C ARG A 634 6.95 -18.79 -7.68
N GLN A 635 6.05 -17.89 -7.26
CA GLN A 635 4.62 -18.11 -7.31
C GLN A 635 4.04 -17.22 -8.41
N LEU A 636 3.45 -17.83 -9.42
CA LEU A 636 2.83 -17.12 -10.54
C LEU A 636 1.33 -17.12 -10.39
N THR A 637 0.73 -15.99 -10.72
CA THR A 637 -0.72 -15.87 -10.85
C THR A 637 -1.04 -15.45 -12.27
N PHE A 638 -1.86 -16.22 -12.95
CA PHE A 638 -2.40 -15.90 -14.26
C PHE A 638 -3.85 -15.51 -14.10
N TYR A 639 -4.25 -14.38 -14.71
CA TYR A 639 -5.63 -13.96 -14.85
C TYR A 639 -5.97 -13.76 -16.31
N ASN A 640 -7.12 -14.26 -16.74
CA ASN A 640 -7.67 -13.83 -18.00
C ASN A 640 -8.51 -12.57 -17.79
N THR A 641 -7.94 -11.40 -18.01
CA THR A 641 -8.62 -10.10 -17.96
C THR A 641 -9.35 -9.76 -19.27
N GLY A 642 -9.18 -10.57 -20.32
CA GLY A 642 -9.89 -10.43 -21.58
C GLY A 642 -11.34 -10.92 -21.53
N ALA A 643 -12.10 -10.60 -22.57
CA ALA A 643 -13.51 -11.01 -22.69
C ALA A 643 -13.70 -12.46 -23.13
N GLU A 644 -12.69 -13.06 -23.75
CA GLU A 644 -12.76 -14.39 -24.33
C GLU A 644 -11.74 -15.34 -23.70
N ARG A 645 -11.96 -16.64 -23.88
CA ARG A 645 -11.02 -17.68 -23.49
C ARG A 645 -9.68 -17.52 -24.22
N SER A 646 -8.58 -17.56 -23.47
CA SER A 646 -7.25 -17.34 -24.03
C SER A 646 -6.17 -18.07 -23.23
N VAL A 647 -5.01 -18.26 -23.86
CA VAL A 647 -3.81 -18.79 -23.20
C VAL A 647 -3.02 -17.63 -22.63
N ILE A 648 -2.97 -17.54 -21.31
CA ILE A 648 -2.12 -16.59 -20.60
C ILE A 648 -0.75 -17.23 -20.42
N SER A 649 0.33 -16.54 -20.77
CA SER A 649 1.66 -17.15 -20.74
C SER A 649 2.77 -16.17 -20.42
N THR A 650 3.89 -16.70 -19.89
CA THR A 650 5.14 -15.97 -19.65
C THR A 650 6.36 -16.80 -20.05
N ALA A 651 7.46 -16.16 -20.41
CA ALA A 651 8.73 -16.84 -20.61
C ALA A 651 9.43 -17.06 -19.26
N LEU A 652 10.11 -18.19 -19.07
CA LEU A 652 10.84 -18.44 -17.83
C LEU A 652 12.12 -17.60 -17.77
N SER A 653 12.84 -17.46 -18.85
CA SER A 653 14.04 -16.62 -18.97
C SER A 653 13.86 -15.49 -19.97
N GLY A 654 14.67 -14.44 -19.88
CA GLY A 654 14.65 -13.29 -20.76
C GLY A 654 14.46 -11.95 -20.06
N ASP A 655 14.19 -10.91 -20.85
CA ASP A 655 13.93 -9.55 -20.33
C ASP A 655 12.57 -9.49 -19.63
N ARG A 656 12.55 -9.11 -18.37
CA ARG A 656 11.32 -8.95 -17.57
C ARG A 656 10.31 -8.01 -18.21
N THR A 657 10.77 -6.94 -18.84
CA THR A 657 9.89 -5.98 -19.51
C THR A 657 9.22 -6.53 -20.77
N GLY A 658 9.64 -7.71 -21.23
CA GLY A 658 9.05 -8.47 -22.32
C GLY A 658 8.16 -9.63 -21.83
N ASN A 659 7.61 -9.58 -20.64
CA ASN A 659 6.84 -10.66 -20.03
C ASN A 659 7.67 -11.95 -19.87
N ALA A 660 8.77 -11.81 -19.14
CA ALA A 660 9.61 -12.93 -18.72
C ALA A 660 9.92 -12.86 -17.22
N ILE A 661 10.09 -13.99 -16.59
CA ILE A 661 10.41 -14.09 -15.16
C ILE A 661 11.89 -13.72 -14.91
N GLY A 662 12.76 -13.99 -15.87
CA GLY A 662 14.20 -13.74 -15.77
C GLY A 662 14.96 -14.84 -15.03
N LEU A 663 14.46 -16.08 -15.09
CA LEU A 663 15.12 -17.25 -14.50
C LEU A 663 16.35 -17.68 -15.30
N ASP A 664 17.17 -18.54 -14.68
CA ASP A 664 18.36 -19.12 -15.30
C ASP A 664 17.96 -20.03 -16.48
N PRO A 665 18.35 -19.71 -17.72
CA PRO A 665 18.03 -20.52 -18.90
C PRO A 665 18.68 -21.92 -18.90
N ALA A 666 19.74 -22.13 -18.12
CA ALA A 666 20.43 -23.41 -18.00
C ALA A 666 19.81 -24.35 -16.96
N ALA A 667 18.90 -23.85 -16.13
CA ALA A 667 18.20 -24.63 -15.10
C ALA A 667 16.89 -25.20 -15.61
N SER A 668 16.36 -26.21 -14.91
CA SER A 668 15.01 -26.72 -15.12
C SER A 668 14.13 -26.42 -13.90
N TYR A 669 12.83 -26.33 -14.09
CA TYR A 669 11.88 -25.94 -13.07
C TYR A 669 10.65 -26.85 -13.06
N HIS A 670 10.23 -27.31 -11.89
CA HIS A 670 8.93 -27.97 -11.73
C HIS A 670 7.84 -26.91 -11.66
N ALA A 671 6.73 -27.14 -12.39
CA ALA A 671 5.56 -26.27 -12.35
C ALA A 671 4.33 -27.04 -11.86
N TYR A 672 3.58 -26.44 -10.92
CA TYR A 672 2.39 -27.06 -10.32
C TYR A 672 1.26 -26.04 -10.15
N GLU A 673 0.09 -26.33 -10.75
CA GLU A 673 -1.10 -25.48 -10.64
C GLU A 673 -1.94 -25.89 -9.44
N PHE A 674 -2.28 -24.92 -8.58
CA PHE A 674 -2.90 -25.14 -7.28
C PHE A 674 -4.39 -25.52 -7.35
N TRP A 675 -5.18 -24.73 -8.11
CA TRP A 675 -6.64 -24.86 -8.06
C TRP A 675 -7.17 -26.15 -8.68
N THR A 676 -6.51 -26.62 -9.72
CA THR A 676 -6.86 -27.87 -10.41
C THR A 676 -6.01 -29.06 -9.96
N ASP A 677 -5.11 -28.86 -8.99
CA ASP A 677 -4.21 -29.92 -8.46
C ASP A 677 -3.41 -30.59 -9.59
N THR A 678 -2.82 -29.76 -10.50
CA THR A 678 -2.24 -30.27 -11.75
C THR A 678 -0.74 -30.03 -11.79
N TYR A 679 0.01 -31.11 -11.99
CA TYR A 679 1.44 -31.04 -12.31
C TYR A 679 1.65 -30.73 -13.78
N LEU A 680 2.32 -29.62 -14.11
CA LEU A 680 2.59 -29.16 -15.48
C LEU A 680 3.87 -29.72 -16.06
N GLY A 681 4.63 -30.47 -15.27
CA GLY A 681 5.88 -31.06 -15.69
C GLY A 681 7.13 -30.31 -15.20
N LYS A 682 8.27 -30.84 -15.63
CA LYS A 682 9.59 -30.24 -15.48
C LYS A 682 9.90 -29.49 -16.77
N LEU A 683 10.04 -28.19 -16.67
CA LEU A 683 10.23 -27.24 -17.76
C LEU A 683 11.69 -26.81 -17.83
N GLU A 684 12.25 -26.71 -19.05
CA GLU A 684 13.55 -26.12 -19.27
C GLU A 684 13.49 -24.59 -19.02
N GLY A 685 14.58 -23.99 -18.52
CA GLY A 685 14.64 -22.57 -18.22
C GLY A 685 14.40 -21.64 -19.43
N THR A 686 14.52 -22.15 -20.65
CA THR A 686 14.19 -21.43 -21.90
C THR A 686 12.73 -21.57 -22.35
N ALA A 687 11.91 -22.33 -21.62
CA ALA A 687 10.53 -22.59 -22.00
C ALA A 687 9.62 -21.38 -21.77
N ARG A 688 8.43 -21.41 -22.39
CA ARG A 688 7.28 -20.60 -22.01
C ARG A 688 6.29 -21.44 -21.22
N LEU A 689 5.83 -20.92 -20.11
CA LEU A 689 4.75 -21.50 -19.35
C LEU A 689 3.44 -20.80 -19.75
N GLY A 690 2.43 -21.60 -20.13
CA GLY A 690 1.12 -21.08 -20.51
C GLY A 690 0.00 -21.89 -19.89
N TRP A 691 -1.13 -21.24 -19.65
CA TRP A 691 -2.34 -21.84 -19.12
C TRP A 691 -3.58 -21.27 -19.80
N GLU A 692 -4.47 -22.10 -20.25
CA GLU A 692 -5.71 -21.69 -20.91
C GLU A 692 -6.79 -21.37 -19.89
N LEU A 693 -7.36 -20.15 -19.94
CA LEU A 693 -8.34 -19.64 -19.00
C LEU A 693 -9.54 -19.04 -19.70
N ASP A 694 -10.73 -19.29 -19.19
CA ASP A 694 -11.93 -18.54 -19.54
C ASP A 694 -11.88 -17.11 -18.98
N SER A 695 -12.71 -16.20 -19.53
CA SER A 695 -12.79 -14.81 -19.11
C SER A 695 -13.03 -14.67 -17.60
N GLY A 696 -12.17 -13.91 -16.93
CA GLY A 696 -12.24 -13.65 -15.49
C GLY A 696 -11.86 -14.85 -14.63
N HIS A 697 -11.24 -15.92 -15.18
CA HIS A 697 -10.67 -17.01 -14.42
C HIS A 697 -9.18 -16.78 -14.13
N CYS A 698 -8.65 -17.52 -13.16
CA CYS A 698 -7.25 -17.47 -12.77
C CYS A 698 -6.61 -18.85 -12.65
N ALA A 699 -5.30 -18.88 -12.65
CA ALA A 699 -4.48 -20.01 -12.23
C ALA A 699 -3.40 -19.53 -11.25
N MET A 700 -3.02 -20.42 -10.32
CA MET A 700 -2.01 -20.15 -9.32
C MET A 700 -0.92 -21.22 -9.39
N ILE A 701 0.26 -20.86 -9.90
CA ILE A 701 1.29 -21.81 -10.29
C ILE A 701 2.55 -21.64 -9.44
N SER A 702 2.95 -22.68 -8.71
CA SER A 702 4.26 -22.77 -8.09
C SER A 702 5.30 -23.18 -9.12
N LEU A 703 6.39 -22.43 -9.21
CA LEU A 703 7.52 -22.72 -10.07
C LEU A 703 8.77 -22.86 -9.21
N ARG A 704 9.33 -24.08 -9.16
CA ARG A 704 10.48 -24.41 -8.31
C ARG A 704 11.63 -24.95 -9.12
N LYS A 705 12.83 -24.41 -8.92
CA LYS A 705 14.05 -24.93 -9.52
C LYS A 705 14.23 -26.41 -9.17
N ALA A 706 14.44 -27.25 -10.17
CA ALA A 706 14.68 -28.67 -9.97
C ALA A 706 16.05 -28.91 -9.35
N VAL A 707 16.09 -29.77 -8.35
CA VAL A 707 17.29 -30.18 -7.64
C VAL A 707 17.49 -31.71 -7.81
N PRO A 708 18.71 -32.24 -7.60
CA PRO A 708 19.00 -33.66 -7.81
C PRO A 708 18.54 -34.58 -6.67
N HIS A 709 17.66 -34.14 -5.80
CA HIS A 709 17.14 -34.87 -4.65
C HIS A 709 15.64 -34.62 -4.47
N PRO A 710 14.91 -35.37 -3.65
CA PRO A 710 13.50 -35.14 -3.39
C PRO A 710 13.22 -33.72 -2.91
N GLN A 711 12.14 -33.11 -3.42
CA GLN A 711 11.70 -31.76 -3.06
C GLN A 711 10.19 -31.62 -3.03
N VAL A 712 9.68 -30.78 -2.15
CA VAL A 712 8.26 -30.40 -2.11
C VAL A 712 7.95 -29.52 -3.31
N LEU A 713 6.86 -29.80 -4.03
CA LEU A 713 6.37 -28.98 -5.13
C LEU A 713 5.15 -28.14 -4.76
N SER A 714 4.22 -28.73 -3.98
CA SER A 714 2.94 -28.10 -3.67
C SER A 714 2.36 -28.65 -2.37
N THR A 715 1.39 -27.94 -1.82
CA THR A 715 0.46 -28.41 -0.80
C THR A 715 -0.96 -28.02 -1.22
N ASP A 716 -1.98 -28.70 -0.72
CA ASP A 716 -3.37 -28.40 -1.02
C ASP A 716 -4.02 -27.44 -0.02
N ARG A 717 -3.24 -26.90 0.94
CA ARG A 717 -3.75 -26.12 2.07
C ARG A 717 -3.75 -24.62 1.82
N HIS A 718 -2.74 -24.09 1.14
CA HIS A 718 -2.56 -22.65 0.96
C HIS A 718 -2.09 -22.31 -0.45
N LEU A 719 -2.56 -21.18 -0.98
CA LEU A 719 -2.21 -20.66 -2.32
C LEU A 719 -0.71 -20.59 -2.61
N LEU A 720 0.12 -20.37 -1.59
CA LEU A 720 1.59 -20.36 -1.71
C LEU A 720 2.23 -21.75 -1.63
N GLN A 721 1.44 -22.81 -1.67
CA GLN A 721 1.87 -24.17 -1.96
C GLN A 721 3.06 -24.65 -1.11
N GLY A 722 2.98 -24.39 0.21
CA GLY A 722 3.98 -24.78 1.20
C GLY A 722 4.77 -23.64 1.84
N TRP A 723 4.67 -22.39 1.37
CA TRP A 723 5.39 -21.26 1.96
C TRP A 723 4.90 -20.89 3.36
N VAL A 724 3.57 -20.97 3.58
CA VAL A 724 2.94 -20.54 4.84
C VAL A 724 2.65 -21.72 5.77
N ASP A 725 2.35 -22.87 5.19
CA ASP A 725 1.84 -24.05 5.87
C ASP A 725 2.91 -25.13 6.15
N LEU A 726 4.11 -24.96 5.61
CA LEU A 726 5.29 -25.76 5.92
C LEU A 726 6.40 -24.91 6.54
N ALA A 727 7.18 -25.51 7.42
CA ALA A 727 8.39 -24.92 7.99
C ALA A 727 9.54 -25.92 7.98
N ASP A 728 10.77 -25.43 7.95
CA ASP A 728 12.01 -26.22 8.08
C ASP A 728 12.14 -27.35 7.06
N VAL A 729 11.55 -27.18 5.85
CA VAL A 729 11.62 -28.19 4.80
C VAL A 729 13.04 -28.27 4.27
N LYS A 730 13.66 -29.45 4.44
CA LYS A 730 15.04 -29.68 3.98
C LYS A 730 15.27 -31.15 3.62
N TRP A 731 16.17 -31.34 2.67
CA TRP A 731 16.79 -32.62 2.38
C TRP A 731 18.04 -32.82 3.24
N ASP A 732 18.16 -33.98 3.85
CA ASP A 732 19.37 -34.42 4.55
C ASP A 732 20.04 -35.48 3.69
N GLU A 733 21.18 -35.14 3.08
CA GLU A 733 21.90 -36.01 2.17
C GLU A 733 22.58 -37.17 2.89
N ALA A 734 22.97 -36.97 4.15
CA ALA A 734 23.63 -38.00 4.95
C ALA A 734 22.65 -39.13 5.28
N ASP A 735 21.45 -38.77 5.70
CA ASP A 735 20.39 -39.71 6.07
C ASP A 735 19.49 -40.11 4.89
N GLY A 736 19.59 -39.45 3.74
CA GLY A 736 18.69 -39.66 2.58
C GLY A 736 17.23 -39.36 2.96
N THR A 737 16.98 -38.30 3.71
CA THR A 737 15.64 -37.94 4.18
C THR A 737 15.21 -36.54 3.76
N LEU A 738 13.95 -36.42 3.30
CA LEU A 738 13.27 -35.15 3.18
C LEU A 738 12.33 -34.97 4.36
N GLY A 739 12.45 -33.86 5.08
CA GLY A 739 11.61 -33.63 6.25
C GLY A 739 11.24 -32.17 6.44
N GLY A 740 10.30 -31.93 7.35
CA GLY A 740 9.83 -30.58 7.69
C GLY A 740 8.75 -30.62 8.78
N THR A 741 8.15 -29.46 9.01
CA THR A 741 7.00 -29.30 9.92
C THR A 741 5.80 -28.80 9.12
N ALA A 742 4.65 -29.45 9.26
CA ALA A 742 3.39 -29.10 8.59
C ALA A 742 2.36 -28.58 9.60
N ARG A 743 1.66 -27.50 9.26
CA ARG A 743 0.51 -26.97 10.02
C ARG A 743 -0.77 -27.66 9.56
N VAL A 744 -1.21 -28.69 10.26
CA VAL A 744 -2.38 -29.49 9.92
C VAL A 744 -3.62 -28.91 10.61
N ILE A 745 -4.73 -28.82 9.86
CA ILE A 745 -6.03 -28.43 10.38
C ILE A 745 -6.79 -29.67 10.85
N GLY A 746 -7.33 -29.63 12.07
CA GLY A 746 -8.00 -30.75 12.70
C GLY A 746 -9.19 -31.30 11.90
N GLY A 747 -9.12 -32.61 11.58
CA GLY A 747 -10.14 -33.30 10.81
C GLY A 747 -10.12 -33.07 9.29
N GLU A 748 -9.08 -32.41 8.78
CA GLU A 748 -8.85 -32.19 7.35
C GLU A 748 -7.56 -32.89 6.91
N PRO A 749 -7.56 -33.73 5.86
CA PRO A 749 -6.33 -34.25 5.27
C PRO A 749 -5.46 -33.13 4.72
N PHE A 750 -4.17 -33.19 4.98
CA PHE A 750 -3.18 -32.24 4.46
C PHE A 750 -2.27 -32.97 3.48
N ARG A 751 -2.28 -32.56 2.22
CA ARG A 751 -1.52 -33.20 1.17
C ARG A 751 -0.29 -32.39 0.79
N ILE A 752 0.87 -33.07 0.69
CA ILE A 752 2.14 -32.52 0.23
C ILE A 752 2.55 -33.30 -1.02
N VAL A 753 2.75 -32.59 -2.12
CA VAL A 753 3.24 -33.18 -3.36
C VAL A 753 4.76 -33.09 -3.40
N ILE A 754 5.42 -34.23 -3.63
CA ILE A 754 6.88 -34.35 -3.63
C ILE A 754 7.33 -34.88 -4.99
N ALA A 755 8.28 -34.17 -5.61
CA ALA A 755 9.06 -34.72 -6.72
C ALA A 755 10.21 -35.56 -6.16
N CYS A 756 10.31 -36.80 -6.58
CA CYS A 756 11.34 -37.73 -6.10
C CYS A 756 12.72 -37.47 -6.76
N ASN A 757 12.73 -36.90 -7.96
CA ASN A 757 13.94 -36.54 -8.71
C ASN A 757 14.92 -37.73 -8.88
N GLY A 758 14.37 -38.93 -9.14
CA GLY A 758 15.14 -40.17 -9.36
C GLY A 758 15.38 -40.98 -8.08
N GLU A 759 14.97 -40.47 -6.90
CA GLU A 759 15.03 -41.22 -5.65
C GLU A 759 13.67 -41.88 -5.37
N ASP A 760 13.61 -43.16 -5.05
CA ASP A 760 12.37 -43.78 -4.60
C ASP A 760 12.15 -43.50 -3.11
N LEU A 761 10.97 -42.97 -2.72
CA LEU A 761 10.62 -42.66 -1.35
C LEU A 761 9.78 -43.80 -0.73
N ALA A 762 10.26 -44.44 0.28
CA ALA A 762 9.66 -45.66 0.85
C ALA A 762 9.30 -45.55 2.31
N GLY A 763 9.72 -44.76 3.11
CA GLY A 763 9.44 -44.68 4.55
C GLY A 763 8.85 -43.36 4.96
N ILE A 764 7.87 -43.35 5.84
CA ILE A 764 7.37 -42.11 6.44
C ILE A 764 7.37 -42.20 7.96
N GLU A 765 7.86 -41.19 8.61
CA GLU A 765 7.82 -40.97 10.04
C GLU A 765 7.10 -39.67 10.37
N VAL A 766 6.21 -39.70 11.35
CA VAL A 766 5.52 -38.51 11.87
C VAL A 766 5.52 -38.56 13.40
N ASP A 767 5.57 -37.39 14.04
CA ASP A 767 5.52 -37.32 15.49
C ASP A 767 4.08 -37.35 16.05
N ALA A 768 3.07 -37.20 15.19
CA ALA A 768 1.66 -37.26 15.58
C ALA A 768 0.75 -37.54 14.39
N GLY A 769 -0.46 -38.05 14.71
CA GLY A 769 -1.49 -38.31 13.70
C GLY A 769 -1.25 -39.57 12.85
N LYS A 770 -1.87 -39.56 11.67
CA LYS A 770 -1.73 -40.63 10.67
C LYS A 770 -1.04 -40.05 9.46
N SER A 771 -0.27 -40.90 8.79
CA SER A 771 0.40 -40.52 7.55
C SER A 771 0.36 -41.64 6.53
N THR A 772 0.27 -41.25 5.26
CA THR A 772 0.40 -42.17 4.11
C THR A 772 1.23 -41.52 3.01
N ILE A 773 1.98 -42.29 2.27
CA ILE A 773 2.64 -41.86 1.05
C ILE A 773 2.17 -42.75 -0.10
N THR A 774 1.75 -42.12 -1.19
CA THR A 774 1.19 -42.81 -2.36
C THR A 774 1.74 -42.22 -3.64
N PRO A 775 1.76 -42.98 -4.74
CA PRO A 775 2.01 -42.39 -6.05
C PRO A 775 1.02 -41.25 -6.32
N HIS A 776 1.50 -40.16 -6.89
CA HIS A 776 0.63 -39.04 -7.29
C HIS A 776 -0.21 -39.42 -8.51
N PRO A 777 -1.48 -38.95 -8.62
CA PRO A 777 -2.35 -39.29 -9.77
C PRO A 777 -1.77 -38.89 -11.15
N ALA A 778 -0.99 -37.80 -11.22
CA ALA A 778 -0.28 -37.41 -12.44
C ALA A 778 0.80 -38.43 -12.88
N GLY A 779 1.11 -39.42 -12.02
CA GLY A 779 2.11 -40.45 -12.31
C GLY A 779 3.54 -39.95 -12.25
N GLY A 780 4.42 -40.67 -12.94
CA GLY A 780 5.84 -40.32 -13.00
C GLY A 780 6.55 -40.40 -11.67
N ASP A 781 7.48 -39.48 -11.45
CA ASP A 781 8.38 -39.42 -10.31
C ASP A 781 7.79 -38.58 -9.16
N LEU A 782 6.45 -38.61 -8.98
CA LEU A 782 5.75 -37.82 -7.94
C LEU A 782 5.15 -38.74 -6.89
N ARG A 783 5.17 -38.24 -5.64
CA ARG A 783 4.50 -38.85 -4.48
C ARG A 783 3.61 -37.82 -3.80
N THR A 784 2.51 -38.30 -3.24
CA THR A 784 1.64 -37.51 -2.34
C THR A 784 1.82 -38.05 -0.93
N LEU A 785 2.34 -37.20 -0.05
CA LEU A 785 2.32 -37.41 1.38
C LEU A 785 1.03 -36.83 1.94
N CYS A 786 0.22 -37.63 2.60
CA CYS A 786 -0.99 -37.19 3.28
C CYS A 786 -0.78 -37.30 4.80
N LEU A 787 -1.07 -36.20 5.51
CA LEU A 787 -1.04 -36.11 6.96
C LEU A 787 -2.46 -35.88 7.50
N GLU A 788 -2.86 -36.57 8.54
CA GLU A 788 -4.17 -36.42 9.17
C GLU A 788 -4.04 -36.35 10.69
N ASN A 789 -4.74 -35.43 11.32
CA ASN A 789 -4.86 -35.36 12.75
C ASN A 789 -6.28 -34.90 13.16
N PRO A 790 -6.87 -35.42 14.22
CA PRO A 790 -8.19 -34.95 14.68
C PRO A 790 -8.17 -33.51 15.22
N GLU A 791 -7.01 -33.01 15.66
CA GLU A 791 -6.83 -31.67 16.21
C GLU A 791 -5.87 -30.86 15.33
N SER A 792 -6.10 -29.53 15.25
CA SER A 792 -5.19 -28.61 14.57
C SER A 792 -3.87 -28.50 15.34
N ARG A 793 -2.75 -28.78 14.67
CA ARG A 793 -1.42 -28.75 15.28
C ARG A 793 -0.31 -28.76 14.24
N GLU A 794 0.90 -28.49 14.69
CA GLU A 794 2.10 -28.75 13.91
C GLU A 794 2.47 -30.25 14.01
N ILE A 795 2.84 -30.84 12.88
CA ILE A 795 3.30 -32.24 12.76
C ILE A 795 4.67 -32.21 12.08
N ARG A 796 5.66 -32.79 12.76
CA ARG A 796 6.95 -33.07 12.14
C ARG A 796 6.84 -34.35 11.32
N TRP A 797 7.37 -34.28 10.10
CA TRP A 797 7.34 -35.40 9.19
C TRP A 797 8.71 -35.61 8.54
N LYS A 798 9.01 -36.87 8.23
CA LYS A 798 10.19 -37.27 7.44
C LYS A 798 9.82 -38.36 6.47
N VAL A 799 10.35 -38.29 5.26
CA VAL A 799 10.25 -39.34 4.23
C VAL A 799 11.67 -39.76 3.86
N ARG A 800 11.89 -41.08 3.76
CA ARG A 800 13.21 -41.66 3.47
C ARG A 800 13.29 -42.13 2.04
N SER A 801 14.46 -42.00 1.42
CA SER A 801 14.82 -42.67 0.17
C SER A 801 14.93 -44.17 0.38
N ALA A 802 14.35 -44.99 -0.52
CA ALA A 802 14.35 -46.44 -0.44
C ALA A 802 15.74 -47.10 -0.53
N GLY A 803 16.74 -46.38 -1.02
CA GLY A 803 18.09 -46.90 -1.28
C GLY A 803 19.09 -46.66 -0.14
N LYS A 804 18.75 -45.94 0.93
CA LYS A 804 19.63 -45.69 2.09
C LYS A 804 19.09 -46.35 3.35
N PRO A 805 19.90 -47.15 4.09
CA PRO A 805 19.47 -47.84 5.29
C PRO A 805 19.08 -46.94 6.46
#